data_57012b2d7c487e37ce6faae9075db75a
#
_entry.id   57012b2d7c487e37ce6faae9075db75a
#
_cell.length_a   1.000
_cell.length_b   1.000
_cell.length_c   1.000
_cell.angle_alpha   90.00
_cell.angle_beta   90.00
_cell.angle_gamma   90.00
#
_symmetry.space_group_name_H-M   'P 1'
#
loop_
_entity.id
_entity.type
_entity.pdbx_description
1 polymer ?
#
loop_
_entity_poly.entity_id
_entity_poly.type
_entity_poly.pdbx_seq_one_letter_code
_entity_poly.pdbx_strand_id
1 'polypeptide(L)'
;MKFSTKIKWMSLAVGSLFSTVVAAQVCSGSGRYIDSVFPGFTKTTVTYSSTNQQMDIYQPQGDTASQRPVIVFAHGGSFIGGDRNESTVTSLAQRFAKRGYVTASIDYRLGTITDMLGASTAYDVVIKAISDGKAAIRYFRKDAADSNKYKINPNLIFGGGNSAGAVLFVHLGYIDSVNEVTTAAIKTALNNNGGFEGNSGNAGYSSKINAIVNLAGGINDTSWISAGNIPMVSFHGTTDNVVPYYCANAQNGLTPVTLCGTGSMQPRILNLGIDNDVLLFPGDGHVPWEGNATKFNQVDDLTKTFLYRQVCNALSGGPSCNTARFKEELFTVDSVEVEYTNVRSDRNKMDIFYPKNDTSSRRPLLPLIHGGGFTSGDKDADVAVNYMKKSFAKRGFVTASIQYRLAGITDLADSTKMLREVVWAISDAKAAMRYMAKDAATTNTYKVDTNFMFIGGNSAGAVLSVHYAYIDDLNELPSYVRDTMLAYGGLDGNSGNAGYASNVKAVVSLAGGVNKTSWITDANEQPIFMAHGDQDKTVPYYYDQVYRYPPYNSFTLVTLYGSGSMDTALANRNVHHELKTFPNDDHCPWNSDLGKMVEVDTLARNFLYPMVCSNFPDAAPVAPTGVSEINVPFAVSIYPNPNTGEFFIKTDNVESNSMVEVYNQMGQQVAALPLQNKITSLKLNQAATGVYIVKISSNGVLKNISRVIVK
;
A
#
# COMPACT_ATOMS: atom_id res chain seq x y z
N MET A 1 33.67 51.29 10.36
CA MET A 1 32.61 50.50 11.02
C MET A 1 31.55 50.18 10.00
N LYS A 2 31.62 48.99 9.39
CA LYS A 2 30.54 48.30 8.63
C LYS A 2 31.18 47.09 7.92
N PHE A 3 31.47 46.04 8.68
CA PHE A 3 31.73 44.70 8.17
C PHE A 3 31.30 43.71 9.23
N SER A 4 30.07 43.26 9.18
CA SER A 4 29.63 42.06 9.98
C SER A 4 28.16 41.72 9.73
N THR A 5 27.74 41.45 8.49
CA THR A 5 26.36 40.91 8.30
C THR A 5 26.21 39.97 7.07
N LYS A 6 27.31 39.57 6.42
CA LYS A 6 27.21 38.69 5.23
C LYS A 6 27.69 37.25 5.40
N ILE A 7 28.15 36.85 6.59
CA ILE A 7 28.73 35.48 6.79
C ILE A 7 27.71 34.49 7.39
N LYS A 8 26.58 34.95 7.97
CA LYS A 8 25.61 34.04 8.61
C LYS A 8 24.62 33.34 7.66
N TRP A 9 24.48 33.75 6.43
CA TRP A 9 23.55 33.14 5.47
C TRP A 9 24.17 32.06 4.59
N MET A 10 25.49 31.97 4.53
CA MET A 10 26.16 30.96 3.70
C MET A 10 26.35 29.60 4.41
N SER A 11 26.33 29.59 5.74
CA SER A 11 26.47 28.34 6.51
C SER A 11 25.20 27.51 6.65
N LEU A 12 24.00 28.11 6.49
CA LEU A 12 22.74 27.35 6.51
C LEU A 12 22.45 26.64 5.17
N ALA A 13 22.82 27.23 4.05
CA ALA A 13 22.61 26.63 2.72
C ALA A 13 23.56 25.47 2.43
N VAL A 14 24.78 25.50 2.97
CA VAL A 14 25.76 24.41 2.81
C VAL A 14 25.41 23.21 3.69
N GLY A 15 24.84 23.42 4.87
CA GLY A 15 24.40 22.33 5.76
C GLY A 15 23.24 21.51 5.20
N SER A 16 22.27 22.13 4.52
CA SER A 16 21.13 21.43 3.93
C SER A 16 21.49 20.67 2.64
N LEU A 17 22.45 21.18 1.85
CA LEU A 17 22.95 20.50 0.65
C LEU A 17 23.81 19.27 1.00
N PHE A 18 24.58 19.32 2.09
CA PHE A 18 25.36 18.15 2.54
C PHE A 18 24.49 17.04 3.12
N SER A 19 23.38 17.37 3.81
CA SER A 19 22.48 16.36 4.35
C SER A 19 21.70 15.61 3.25
N THR A 20 21.29 16.28 2.19
CA THR A 20 20.57 15.65 1.06
C THR A 20 21.48 14.77 0.19
N VAL A 21 22.74 15.15 0.00
CA VAL A 21 23.71 14.34 -0.77
C VAL A 21 24.09 13.07 0.00
N VAL A 22 24.26 13.14 1.33
CA VAL A 22 24.56 11.97 2.16
C VAL A 22 23.37 11.02 2.25
N ALA A 23 22.15 11.53 2.32
CA ALA A 23 20.94 10.71 2.35
C ALA A 23 20.70 9.95 1.02
N ALA A 24 20.88 10.63 -0.13
CA ALA A 24 20.77 10.00 -1.44
C ALA A 24 21.82 8.89 -1.64
N GLN A 25 23.01 9.02 -1.09
CA GLN A 25 24.10 8.04 -1.20
C GLN A 25 23.87 6.82 -0.29
N VAL A 26 23.18 6.96 0.84
CA VAL A 26 22.88 5.86 1.78
C VAL A 26 21.87 4.88 1.22
N CYS A 27 20.88 5.37 0.47
CA CYS A 27 19.81 4.54 -0.12
C CYS A 27 20.05 4.20 -1.61
N SER A 28 21.16 4.64 -2.21
CA SER A 28 21.52 4.35 -3.60
C SER A 28 22.83 3.55 -3.67
N GLY A 29 22.76 2.25 -3.33
CA GLY A 29 23.85 1.30 -3.65
C GLY A 29 24.92 1.07 -2.56
N SER A 30 24.77 1.60 -1.33
CA SER A 30 25.74 1.36 -0.24
C SER A 30 25.55 0.01 0.47
N GLY A 31 24.47 -0.70 0.23
CA GLY A 31 24.07 -1.90 1.00
C GLY A 31 23.69 -1.63 2.46
N ARG A 32 23.92 -0.40 2.97
CA ARG A 32 23.60 -0.03 4.34
C ARG A 32 22.09 -0.10 4.59
N TYR A 33 21.74 -0.59 5.78
CA TYR A 33 20.39 -0.84 6.28
C TYR A 33 19.66 -2.04 5.65
N ILE A 34 20.20 -2.63 4.59
CA ILE A 34 19.66 -3.86 3.97
C ILE A 34 20.66 -5.03 4.10
N ASP A 35 21.95 -4.81 3.83
CA ASP A 35 22.98 -5.82 3.91
C ASP A 35 23.80 -5.73 5.20
N SER A 36 24.41 -6.85 5.61
CA SER A 36 25.32 -6.89 6.75
C SER A 36 26.69 -6.27 6.38
N VAL A 37 26.75 -4.94 6.32
CA VAL A 37 27.95 -4.19 5.90
C VAL A 37 28.98 -3.99 7.03
N PHE A 38 28.61 -4.28 8.29
CA PHE A 38 29.50 -4.18 9.42
C PHE A 38 29.91 -5.58 9.91
N PRO A 39 31.21 -5.76 10.30
CA PRO A 39 31.74 -7.07 10.68
C PRO A 39 31.17 -7.61 11.99
N GLY A 40 30.67 -6.72 12.85
CA GLY A 40 30.15 -7.08 14.17
C GLY A 40 29.36 -5.95 14.81
N PHE A 41 29.12 -6.12 16.10
CA PHE A 41 28.45 -5.13 16.95
C PHE A 41 29.11 -5.05 18.31
N THR A 42 28.92 -3.95 19.02
CA THR A 42 29.21 -3.81 20.45
C THR A 42 27.88 -3.87 21.21
N LYS A 43 27.92 -4.52 22.40
CA LYS A 43 26.74 -4.64 23.27
C LYS A 43 26.99 -3.86 24.59
N THR A 44 25.99 -3.09 25.01
CA THR A 44 26.00 -2.36 26.29
C THR A 44 24.69 -2.57 27.01
N THR A 45 24.71 -3.00 28.26
CA THR A 45 23.50 -3.11 29.09
C THR A 45 23.31 -1.82 29.89
N VAL A 46 22.10 -1.30 29.91
CA VAL A 46 21.73 -0.09 30.65
C VAL A 46 20.37 -0.25 31.34
N THR A 47 20.20 0.44 32.47
CA THR A 47 18.88 0.65 33.08
C THR A 47 18.21 1.83 32.39
N TYR A 48 17.09 1.60 31.77
CA TYR A 48 16.41 2.61 30.94
C TYR A 48 15.16 3.21 31.60
N SER A 49 14.66 2.59 32.65
CA SER A 49 13.39 2.99 33.30
C SER A 49 13.57 3.33 34.78
N SER A 50 12.63 4.08 35.33
CA SER A 50 12.53 4.34 36.77
C SER A 50 12.07 3.11 37.58
N THR A 51 11.60 2.07 36.89
CA THR A 51 11.19 0.76 37.44
C THR A 51 12.31 -0.28 37.39
N ASN A 52 13.56 0.15 37.19
CA ASN A 52 14.76 -0.67 37.10
C ASN A 52 14.79 -1.70 35.95
N GLN A 53 13.96 -1.48 34.88
CA GLN A 53 14.05 -2.34 33.71
C GLN A 53 15.33 -2.06 32.94
N GLN A 54 15.93 -3.12 32.40
CA GLN A 54 17.19 -3.08 31.65
C GLN A 54 16.97 -3.32 30.16
N MET A 55 17.91 -2.85 29.36
CA MET A 55 17.99 -3.18 27.94
C MET A 55 19.42 -3.42 27.52
N ASP A 56 19.60 -4.30 26.57
CA ASP A 56 20.84 -4.53 25.86
C ASP A 56 20.83 -3.73 24.55
N ILE A 57 21.74 -2.78 24.40
CA ILE A 57 21.89 -1.94 23.22
C ILE A 57 23.02 -2.49 22.36
N TYR A 58 22.73 -2.74 21.08
CA TYR A 58 23.68 -3.22 20.09
C TYR A 58 23.98 -2.10 19.10
N GLN A 59 25.27 -1.80 18.91
CA GLN A 59 25.74 -0.78 17.98
C GLN A 59 26.65 -1.41 16.92
N PRO A 60 26.58 -0.98 15.64
CA PRO A 60 27.46 -1.50 14.58
C PRO A 60 28.92 -1.19 14.88
N GLN A 61 29.77 -2.20 14.80
CA GLN A 61 31.21 -2.07 15.08
C GLN A 61 31.93 -1.32 13.96
N GLY A 62 32.63 -0.25 14.30
CA GLY A 62 33.36 0.56 13.33
C GLY A 62 32.52 1.57 12.53
N ASP A 63 31.24 1.69 12.83
CA ASP A 63 30.37 2.65 12.16
C ASP A 63 30.59 4.09 12.66
N THR A 64 30.83 5.01 11.74
CA THR A 64 31.05 6.43 12.03
C THR A 64 29.84 7.32 11.85
N ALA A 65 28.72 6.79 11.37
CA ALA A 65 27.49 7.57 11.12
C ALA A 65 26.96 8.20 12.42
N SER A 66 26.45 9.43 12.30
CA SER A 66 25.96 10.24 13.44
C SER A 66 24.43 10.29 13.56
N GLN A 67 23.68 9.67 12.62
CA GLN A 67 22.22 9.72 12.53
C GLN A 67 21.67 8.32 12.22
N ARG A 68 21.88 7.37 13.13
CA ARG A 68 21.46 5.98 12.94
C ARG A 68 19.98 5.80 13.28
N PRO A 69 19.21 5.05 12.49
CA PRO A 69 17.89 4.61 12.92
C PRO A 69 17.98 3.65 14.10
N VAL A 70 16.94 3.65 14.94
CA VAL A 70 16.85 2.78 16.12
C VAL A 70 15.74 1.74 15.94
N ILE A 71 15.97 0.51 16.42
CA ILE A 71 14.93 -0.50 16.56
C ILE A 71 14.92 -0.99 18.00
N VAL A 72 13.77 -0.91 18.68
CA VAL A 72 13.57 -1.45 20.02
C VAL A 72 12.72 -2.71 19.93
N PHE A 73 13.27 -3.84 20.38
CA PHE A 73 12.58 -5.13 20.40
C PHE A 73 12.21 -5.54 21.82
N ALA A 74 10.99 -6.09 21.98
CA ALA A 74 10.51 -6.68 23.23
C ALA A 74 10.31 -8.20 23.05
N HIS A 75 10.68 -8.97 24.07
CA HIS A 75 10.61 -10.42 24.09
C HIS A 75 9.18 -10.96 24.21
N GLY A 76 8.99 -12.25 23.90
CA GLY A 76 7.78 -13.02 24.17
C GLY A 76 7.64 -13.44 25.64
N GLY A 77 6.71 -14.40 25.89
CA GLY A 77 6.54 -14.98 27.22
C GLY A 77 5.25 -14.59 27.94
N SER A 78 4.20 -14.24 27.17
CA SER A 78 2.83 -14.06 27.67
C SER A 78 2.69 -13.00 28.78
N PHE A 79 3.61 -12.06 28.88
CA PHE A 79 3.73 -11.06 29.95
C PHE A 79 3.96 -11.64 31.36
N ILE A 80 4.29 -12.92 31.49
CA ILE A 80 4.55 -13.60 32.76
C ILE A 80 5.96 -14.19 32.84
N GLY A 81 6.70 -14.19 31.75
CA GLY A 81 8.08 -14.73 31.66
C GLY A 81 8.84 -14.16 30.49
N GLY A 82 10.06 -14.64 30.29
CA GLY A 82 10.99 -14.14 29.30
C GLY A 82 11.85 -12.98 29.81
N ASP A 83 12.86 -12.64 29.03
CA ASP A 83 13.76 -11.50 29.28
C ASP A 83 14.37 -11.02 27.95
N ARG A 84 15.15 -9.95 28.00
CA ARG A 84 15.85 -9.34 26.85
C ARG A 84 16.83 -10.27 26.12
N ASN A 85 17.13 -11.47 26.64
CA ASN A 85 18.01 -12.45 26.00
C ASN A 85 17.22 -13.47 25.13
N GLU A 86 15.91 -13.31 25.00
CA GLU A 86 15.10 -14.17 24.14
C GLU A 86 15.67 -14.24 22.71
N SER A 87 15.76 -15.45 22.15
CA SER A 87 16.56 -15.77 20.95
C SER A 87 16.11 -15.06 19.68
N THR A 88 14.80 -14.91 19.46
CA THR A 88 14.25 -14.27 18.27
C THR A 88 14.62 -12.79 18.23
N VAL A 89 14.35 -12.06 19.32
CA VAL A 89 14.60 -10.61 19.38
C VAL A 89 16.09 -10.28 19.43
N THR A 90 16.92 -11.08 20.13
CA THR A 90 18.37 -10.87 20.14
C THR A 90 19.01 -11.17 18.79
N SER A 91 18.56 -12.22 18.09
CA SER A 91 19.06 -12.53 16.74
C SER A 91 18.72 -11.42 15.74
N LEU A 92 17.49 -10.89 15.75
CA LEU A 92 17.13 -9.75 14.94
C LEU A 92 17.94 -8.51 15.32
N ALA A 93 18.03 -8.18 16.62
CA ALA A 93 18.81 -7.03 17.10
C ALA A 93 20.26 -7.07 16.60
N GLN A 94 20.93 -8.22 16.70
CA GLN A 94 22.31 -8.41 16.24
C GLN A 94 22.44 -8.30 14.71
N ARG A 95 21.50 -8.89 13.94
CA ARG A 95 21.52 -8.81 12.47
C ARG A 95 21.32 -7.36 12.00
N PHE A 96 20.37 -6.64 12.60
CA PHE A 96 20.11 -5.25 12.24
C PHE A 96 21.23 -4.30 12.69
N ALA A 97 21.90 -4.57 13.81
CA ALA A 97 23.10 -3.84 14.18
C ALA A 97 24.19 -3.96 13.10
N LYS A 98 24.45 -5.17 12.57
CA LYS A 98 25.38 -5.37 11.45
C LYS A 98 24.97 -4.68 10.15
N ARG A 99 23.69 -4.31 10.00
CA ARG A 99 23.16 -3.52 8.87
C ARG A 99 23.27 -2.01 9.07
N GLY A 100 23.72 -1.55 10.26
CA GLY A 100 23.95 -0.12 10.55
C GLY A 100 22.88 0.55 11.40
N TYR A 101 21.93 -0.19 11.96
CA TYR A 101 20.98 0.31 12.96
C TYR A 101 21.63 0.32 14.35
N VAL A 102 21.14 1.16 15.24
CA VAL A 102 21.25 0.94 16.68
C VAL A 102 20.03 0.10 17.09
N THR A 103 20.24 -1.01 17.77
CA THR A 103 19.12 -1.87 18.18
C THR A 103 19.14 -2.09 19.67
N ALA A 104 17.97 -2.34 20.25
CA ALA A 104 17.86 -2.71 21.65
C ALA A 104 16.91 -3.88 21.83
N SER A 105 17.24 -4.76 22.80
CA SER A 105 16.33 -5.76 23.34
C SER A 105 16.04 -5.37 24.79
N ILE A 106 14.75 -5.25 25.16
CA ILE A 106 14.31 -4.71 26.44
C ILE A 106 13.71 -5.78 27.34
N ASP A 107 13.98 -5.67 28.67
CA ASP A 107 13.10 -6.22 29.69
C ASP A 107 11.90 -5.29 29.87
N TYR A 108 10.79 -5.80 30.30
CA TYR A 108 9.62 -5.04 30.73
C TYR A 108 8.97 -5.72 31.93
N ARG A 109 8.16 -5.01 32.70
CA ARG A 109 7.50 -5.57 33.89
C ARG A 109 6.60 -6.73 33.52
N LEU A 110 6.76 -7.81 34.26
CA LEU A 110 5.98 -9.02 34.11
C LEU A 110 4.93 -9.13 35.22
N GLY A 111 3.82 -9.78 34.94
CA GLY A 111 2.84 -10.22 35.90
C GLY A 111 3.06 -11.67 36.32
N THR A 112 2.07 -12.20 36.98
CA THR A 112 1.98 -13.62 37.36
C THR A 112 0.93 -14.34 36.52
N ILE A 113 0.94 -15.66 36.53
CA ILE A 113 -0.08 -16.46 35.85
C ILE A 113 -1.50 -16.13 36.36
N THR A 114 -1.63 -15.83 37.68
CA THR A 114 -2.92 -15.47 38.30
C THR A 114 -3.43 -14.11 37.79
N ASP A 115 -2.52 -13.17 37.49
CA ASP A 115 -2.92 -11.87 36.92
C ASP A 115 -3.54 -12.03 35.53
N MET A 116 -3.08 -13.02 34.75
CA MET A 116 -3.58 -13.27 33.39
C MET A 116 -4.92 -14.02 33.36
N LEU A 117 -5.38 -14.57 34.48
CA LEU A 117 -6.68 -15.23 34.58
C LEU A 117 -7.85 -14.24 34.80
N GLY A 118 -7.56 -13.00 35.12
CA GLY A 118 -8.55 -11.91 35.29
C GLY A 118 -8.37 -10.85 34.22
N ALA A 119 -9.45 -10.44 33.55
CA ALA A 119 -9.36 -9.40 32.51
C ALA A 119 -8.75 -8.09 33.01
N SER A 120 -9.21 -7.56 34.15
CA SER A 120 -8.72 -6.29 34.70
C SER A 120 -7.25 -6.35 35.11
N THR A 121 -6.80 -7.47 35.70
CA THR A 121 -5.41 -7.66 36.12
C THR A 121 -4.50 -7.88 34.90
N ALA A 122 -4.95 -8.62 33.90
CA ALA A 122 -4.22 -8.81 32.66
C ALA A 122 -4.02 -7.46 31.91
N TYR A 123 -5.04 -6.60 31.83
CA TYR A 123 -4.89 -5.25 31.26
C TYR A 123 -3.88 -4.42 32.06
N ASP A 124 -3.85 -4.47 33.38
CA ASP A 124 -2.90 -3.74 34.21
C ASP A 124 -1.45 -4.17 33.93
N VAL A 125 -1.22 -5.49 33.80
CA VAL A 125 0.10 -6.05 33.43
C VAL A 125 0.53 -5.55 32.04
N VAL A 126 -0.35 -5.65 31.04
CA VAL A 126 -0.02 -5.22 29.66
C VAL A 126 0.25 -3.71 29.60
N ILE A 127 -0.54 -2.89 30.30
CA ILE A 127 -0.34 -1.43 30.33
C ILE A 127 0.99 -1.06 31.03
N LYS A 128 1.40 -1.79 32.06
CA LYS A 128 2.73 -1.62 32.68
C LYS A 128 3.85 -1.94 31.66
N ALA A 129 3.72 -3.01 30.91
CA ALA A 129 4.69 -3.37 29.87
C ALA A 129 4.74 -2.32 28.75
N ILE A 130 3.59 -1.79 28.30
CA ILE A 130 3.53 -0.70 27.31
C ILE A 130 4.20 0.57 27.85
N SER A 131 3.98 0.93 29.14
CA SER A 131 4.64 2.06 29.79
C SER A 131 6.16 1.90 29.78
N ASP A 132 6.69 0.67 30.00
CA ASP A 132 8.09 0.37 29.94
C ASP A 132 8.64 0.48 28.50
N GLY A 133 7.94 -0.06 27.49
CA GLY A 133 8.29 0.13 26.08
C GLY A 133 8.37 1.60 25.68
N LYS A 134 7.40 2.42 26.13
CA LYS A 134 7.42 3.89 25.93
C LYS A 134 8.64 4.54 26.59
N ALA A 135 9.02 4.10 27.80
CA ALA A 135 10.22 4.61 28.50
C ALA A 135 11.51 4.25 27.75
N ALA A 136 11.60 3.07 27.12
CA ALA A 136 12.75 2.68 26.31
C ALA A 136 12.89 3.57 25.06
N ILE A 137 11.80 3.87 24.38
CA ILE A 137 11.81 4.81 23.25
C ILE A 137 12.26 6.21 23.71
N ARG A 138 11.71 6.69 24.83
CA ARG A 138 12.06 8.00 25.38
C ARG A 138 13.52 8.06 25.85
N TYR A 139 14.09 6.96 26.33
CA TYR A 139 15.51 6.88 26.70
C TYR A 139 16.42 7.25 25.52
N PHE A 140 16.18 6.70 24.33
CA PHE A 140 16.97 7.02 23.17
C PHE A 140 16.81 8.49 22.73
N ARG A 141 15.62 9.06 22.81
CA ARG A 141 15.41 10.47 22.51
C ARG A 141 16.07 11.40 23.53
N LYS A 142 16.06 11.00 24.81
CA LYS A 142 16.77 11.70 25.86
C LYS A 142 18.28 11.67 25.63
N ASP A 143 18.86 10.50 25.36
CA ASP A 143 20.28 10.38 25.02
C ASP A 143 20.65 11.26 23.82
N ALA A 144 19.84 11.26 22.76
CA ALA A 144 20.08 12.07 21.57
C ALA A 144 20.08 13.58 21.87
N ALA A 145 19.24 14.03 22.82
CA ALA A 145 19.17 15.43 23.22
C ALA A 145 20.31 15.82 24.17
N ASP A 146 20.74 14.91 25.07
CA ASP A 146 21.71 15.19 26.13
C ASP A 146 23.15 14.97 25.64
N SER A 147 23.49 13.75 25.24
CA SER A 147 24.86 13.32 24.93
C SER A 147 25.04 12.73 23.54
N ASN A 148 23.95 12.24 22.96
CA ASN A 148 23.91 11.47 21.73
C ASN A 148 24.99 10.37 21.67
N LYS A 149 25.15 9.65 22.78
CA LYS A 149 26.15 8.59 22.97
C LYS A 149 26.03 7.51 21.90
N TYR A 150 24.78 7.19 21.52
CA TYR A 150 24.50 6.16 20.53
C TYR A 150 24.44 6.71 19.09
N LYS A 151 24.65 8.01 18.88
CA LYS A 151 24.66 8.68 17.57
C LYS A 151 23.41 8.33 16.75
N ILE A 152 22.23 8.44 17.36
CA ILE A 152 20.94 8.05 16.74
C ILE A 152 20.25 9.25 16.10
N ASN A 153 19.34 8.93 15.16
CA ASN A 153 18.34 9.89 14.67
C ASN A 153 17.10 9.78 15.57
N PRO A 154 16.78 10.78 16.41
CA PRO A 154 15.64 10.74 17.31
C PRO A 154 14.28 10.74 16.60
N ASN A 155 14.26 11.09 15.31
CA ASN A 155 13.06 11.09 14.48
C ASN A 155 12.84 9.76 13.74
N LEU A 156 13.74 8.78 13.92
CA LEU A 156 13.70 7.52 13.19
C LEU A 156 13.88 6.33 14.14
N ILE A 157 12.82 6.04 14.88
CA ILE A 157 12.78 4.98 15.88
C ILE A 157 11.64 4.02 15.56
N PHE A 158 11.96 2.75 15.47
CA PHE A 158 11.03 1.65 15.21
C PHE A 158 10.84 0.82 16.47
N GLY A 159 9.69 0.17 16.57
CA GLY A 159 9.39 -0.76 17.67
C GLY A 159 8.95 -2.11 17.12
N GLY A 160 9.25 -3.17 17.85
CA GLY A 160 8.79 -4.49 17.46
C GLY A 160 9.00 -5.52 18.56
N GLY A 161 8.54 -6.72 18.32
CA GLY A 161 8.71 -7.78 19.32
C GLY A 161 8.14 -9.10 18.87
N ASN A 162 8.34 -10.10 19.71
CA ASN A 162 7.88 -11.46 19.52
C ASN A 162 6.71 -11.74 20.47
N SER A 163 5.59 -12.31 20.00
CA SER A 163 4.44 -12.69 20.82
C SER A 163 3.95 -11.54 21.74
N ALA A 164 4.08 -11.65 23.05
CA ALA A 164 3.72 -10.61 24.02
C ALA A 164 4.42 -9.26 23.72
N GLY A 165 5.69 -9.29 23.32
CA GLY A 165 6.44 -8.09 22.92
C GLY A 165 5.90 -7.45 21.64
N ALA A 166 5.37 -8.24 20.73
CA ALA A 166 4.66 -7.73 19.54
C ALA A 166 3.31 -7.09 19.92
N VAL A 167 2.53 -7.75 20.80
CA VAL A 167 1.30 -7.16 21.38
C VAL A 167 1.61 -5.80 22.02
N LEU A 168 2.70 -5.68 22.81
CA LEU A 168 3.14 -4.43 23.43
C LEU A 168 3.31 -3.33 22.36
N PHE A 169 4.08 -3.60 21.30
CA PHE A 169 4.41 -2.58 20.29
C PHE A 169 3.25 -2.28 19.32
N VAL A 170 2.36 -3.23 19.05
CA VAL A 170 1.14 -2.97 18.27
C VAL A 170 0.23 -1.99 19.03
N HIS A 171 0.02 -2.20 20.33
CA HIS A 171 -0.75 -1.27 21.16
C HIS A 171 -0.06 0.09 21.31
N LEU A 172 1.27 0.10 21.52
CA LEU A 172 2.04 1.34 21.63
C LEU A 172 1.94 2.20 20.38
N GLY A 173 1.89 1.56 19.20
CA GLY A 173 1.92 2.25 17.91
C GLY A 173 0.55 2.63 17.35
N TYR A 174 -0.53 1.92 17.76
CA TYR A 174 -1.87 2.11 17.18
C TYR A 174 -2.88 2.74 18.11
N ILE A 175 -2.62 2.85 19.40
CA ILE A 175 -3.46 3.65 20.28
C ILE A 175 -2.90 5.08 20.29
N ASP A 176 -3.61 6.02 19.69
CA ASP A 176 -3.19 7.42 19.58
C ASP A 176 -3.72 8.27 20.73
N SER A 177 -4.82 7.85 21.38
CA SER A 177 -5.51 8.61 22.39
C SER A 177 -6.27 7.73 23.38
N VAL A 178 -6.36 8.15 24.64
CA VAL A 178 -7.22 7.51 25.66
C VAL A 178 -8.70 7.51 25.25
N ASN A 179 -9.12 8.46 24.40
CA ASN A 179 -10.51 8.55 23.94
C ASN A 179 -10.92 7.40 23.03
N GLU A 180 -9.98 6.77 22.33
CA GLU A 180 -10.23 5.61 21.47
C GLU A 180 -10.52 4.33 22.28
N VAL A 181 -10.00 4.27 23.50
CA VAL A 181 -10.19 3.13 24.39
C VAL A 181 -11.61 3.20 24.98
N THR A 182 -12.47 2.28 24.59
CA THR A 182 -13.86 2.20 25.09
C THR A 182 -13.99 1.36 26.36
N THR A 183 -13.11 0.40 26.57
CA THR A 183 -13.13 -0.56 27.69
C THR A 183 -12.76 0.12 29.01
N ALA A 184 -13.68 0.16 29.96
CA ALA A 184 -13.49 0.80 31.28
C ALA A 184 -12.30 0.24 32.08
N ALA A 185 -12.09 -1.10 32.03
CA ALA A 185 -10.96 -1.74 32.72
C ALA A 185 -9.61 -1.28 32.17
N ILE A 186 -9.47 -1.11 30.84
CA ILE A 186 -8.25 -0.59 30.21
C ILE A 186 -8.03 0.87 30.58
N LYS A 187 -9.10 1.72 30.60
CA LYS A 187 -9.00 3.10 31.08
C LYS A 187 -8.51 3.18 32.52
N THR A 188 -9.03 2.31 33.38
CA THR A 188 -8.60 2.23 34.77
C THR A 188 -7.12 1.85 34.88
N ALA A 189 -6.69 0.83 34.13
CA ALA A 189 -5.29 0.41 34.06
C ALA A 189 -4.37 1.54 33.56
N LEU A 190 -4.78 2.27 32.50
CA LEU A 190 -4.04 3.45 32.02
C LEU A 190 -3.90 4.51 33.10
N ASN A 191 -4.98 4.89 33.76
CA ASN A 191 -4.95 5.91 34.82
C ASN A 191 -4.05 5.53 36.00
N ASN A 192 -4.10 4.26 36.42
CA ASN A 192 -3.27 3.73 37.50
C ASN A 192 -1.77 3.70 37.17
N ASN A 193 -1.41 3.64 35.89
CA ASN A 193 -0.06 3.52 35.39
C ASN A 193 0.50 4.80 34.72
N GLY A 194 -0.05 5.98 35.08
CA GLY A 194 0.47 7.26 34.61
C GLY A 194 -0.15 7.76 33.30
N GLY A 195 -1.34 7.29 32.99
CA GLY A 195 -2.10 7.69 31.80
C GLY A 195 -1.53 7.13 30.51
N PHE A 196 -1.84 7.81 29.41
CA PHE A 196 -1.47 7.35 28.08
C PHE A 196 0.06 7.21 27.88
N GLU A 197 0.86 8.15 28.42
CA GLU A 197 2.32 8.11 28.28
C GLU A 197 3.00 7.18 29.28
N GLY A 198 2.29 6.74 30.32
CA GLY A 198 2.85 5.90 31.37
C GLY A 198 3.82 6.63 32.30
N ASN A 199 4.25 5.94 33.35
CA ASN A 199 5.10 6.50 34.42
C ASN A 199 6.47 5.83 34.58
N SER A 200 6.89 5.04 33.61
CA SER A 200 8.16 4.24 33.70
C SER A 200 9.44 5.05 33.46
N GLY A 201 9.36 6.38 33.33
CA GLY A 201 10.53 7.26 33.27
C GLY A 201 10.74 7.96 31.93
N ASN A 202 11.79 8.79 31.90
CA ASN A 202 12.20 9.63 30.78
C ASN A 202 11.08 10.55 30.28
N ALA A 203 10.29 11.11 31.19
CA ALA A 203 9.20 12.05 30.87
C ALA A 203 9.73 13.30 30.13
N GLY A 204 8.87 13.93 29.32
CA GLY A 204 9.22 15.12 28.52
C GLY A 204 9.75 14.80 27.11
N TYR A 205 10.06 13.55 26.81
CA TYR A 205 10.42 13.08 25.46
C TYR A 205 9.28 12.29 24.83
N SER A 206 9.18 12.33 23.49
CA SER A 206 8.14 11.60 22.76
C SER A 206 8.37 10.08 22.82
N SER A 207 7.30 9.30 22.99
CA SER A 207 7.30 7.84 22.89
C SER A 207 6.87 7.31 21.50
N LYS A 208 6.62 8.19 20.52
CA LYS A 208 6.18 7.81 19.17
C LYS A 208 7.23 6.98 18.44
N ILE A 209 6.80 6.01 17.66
CA ILE A 209 7.62 5.21 16.76
C ILE A 209 7.18 5.44 15.31
N ASN A 210 8.03 5.04 14.34
CA ASN A 210 7.81 5.28 12.92
C ASN A 210 7.25 4.06 12.18
N ALA A 211 7.45 2.86 12.70
CA ALA A 211 6.84 1.63 12.19
C ALA A 211 6.92 0.51 13.21
N ILE A 212 6.14 -0.56 12.99
CA ILE A 212 6.02 -1.72 13.88
C ILE A 212 6.54 -2.97 13.18
N VAL A 213 7.32 -3.79 13.90
CA VAL A 213 7.68 -5.17 13.53
C VAL A 213 6.88 -6.12 14.41
N ASN A 214 5.81 -6.69 13.87
CA ASN A 214 4.83 -7.50 14.57
C ASN A 214 5.05 -9.01 14.31
N LEU A 215 5.70 -9.70 15.26
CA LEU A 215 5.95 -11.15 15.18
C LEU A 215 4.95 -11.89 16.08
N ALA A 216 3.86 -12.40 15.48
CA ALA A 216 2.74 -13.08 16.15
C ALA A 216 2.11 -12.26 17.29
N GLY A 217 1.92 -10.97 17.07
CA GLY A 217 1.18 -10.08 17.98
C GLY A 217 -0.23 -9.78 17.50
N GLY A 218 -0.95 -9.02 18.31
CA GLY A 218 -2.33 -8.63 18.03
C GLY A 218 -2.74 -7.40 18.83
N ILE A 219 -3.95 -6.92 18.57
CA ILE A 219 -4.58 -5.77 19.21
C ILE A 219 -5.89 -6.17 19.89
N ASN A 220 -6.29 -5.50 20.97
CA ASN A 220 -7.56 -5.82 21.65
C ASN A 220 -8.79 -5.43 20.82
N ASP A 221 -8.70 -4.35 20.07
CA ASP A 221 -9.79 -3.83 19.26
C ASP A 221 -9.25 -3.26 17.95
N THR A 222 -9.65 -3.83 16.83
CA THR A 222 -9.20 -3.36 15.51
C THR A 222 -9.71 -1.94 15.18
N SER A 223 -10.72 -1.43 15.89
CA SER A 223 -11.21 -0.06 15.71
C SER A 223 -10.17 1.01 16.08
N TRP A 224 -9.16 0.65 16.90
CA TRP A 224 -8.03 1.52 17.24
C TRP A 224 -7.04 1.73 16.10
N ILE A 225 -7.14 0.90 15.06
CA ILE A 225 -6.38 1.13 13.82
C ILE A 225 -7.12 2.19 13.02
N SER A 226 -6.53 3.36 12.87
CA SER A 226 -7.14 4.55 12.23
C SER A 226 -6.32 5.06 11.05
N ALA A 227 -6.93 5.88 10.20
CA ALA A 227 -6.24 6.47 9.05
C ALA A 227 -5.08 7.36 9.53
N GLY A 228 -3.90 7.17 8.93
CA GLY A 228 -2.69 7.88 9.30
C GLY A 228 -1.86 7.20 10.40
N ASN A 229 -2.28 6.05 10.92
CA ASN A 229 -1.43 5.23 11.76
C ASN A 229 -0.15 4.80 11.04
N ILE A 230 0.86 4.43 11.83
CA ILE A 230 2.19 4.09 11.35
C ILE A 230 2.24 2.76 10.59
N PRO A 231 3.20 2.59 9.66
CA PRO A 231 3.44 1.34 8.93
C PRO A 231 3.71 0.13 9.83
N MET A 232 3.35 -1.08 9.36
CA MET A 232 3.60 -2.32 10.09
C MET A 232 4.00 -3.46 9.15
N VAL A 233 5.01 -4.26 9.53
CA VAL A 233 5.25 -5.59 8.96
C VAL A 233 4.77 -6.64 9.95
N SER A 234 3.99 -7.64 9.48
CA SER A 234 3.37 -8.66 10.32
C SER A 234 3.73 -10.07 9.88
N PHE A 235 3.97 -10.93 10.86
CA PHE A 235 4.24 -12.36 10.71
C PHE A 235 3.31 -13.17 11.59
N HIS A 236 2.62 -14.19 11.06
CA HIS A 236 1.66 -14.97 11.86
C HIS A 236 1.47 -16.39 11.33
N GLY A 237 1.35 -17.36 12.24
CA GLY A 237 0.87 -18.68 11.90
C GLY A 237 -0.67 -18.69 11.82
N THR A 238 -1.23 -19.28 10.75
CA THR A 238 -2.69 -19.18 10.52
C THR A 238 -3.54 -20.01 11.47
N THR A 239 -2.93 -20.92 12.24
CA THR A 239 -3.61 -21.72 13.29
C THR A 239 -3.16 -21.31 14.70
N ASP A 240 -2.60 -20.11 14.85
CA ASP A 240 -2.18 -19.58 16.15
C ASP A 240 -3.39 -19.38 17.07
N ASN A 241 -3.35 -20.02 18.25
CA ASN A 241 -4.35 -19.91 19.30
C ASN A 241 -3.82 -19.27 20.58
N VAL A 242 -2.51 -18.95 20.63
CA VAL A 242 -1.89 -18.24 21.77
C VAL A 242 -2.14 -16.73 21.63
N VAL A 243 -1.72 -16.16 20.51
CA VAL A 243 -2.24 -14.88 20.00
C VAL A 243 -3.10 -15.22 18.79
N PRO A 244 -4.42 -15.25 18.91
CA PRO A 244 -5.29 -15.78 17.86
C PRO A 244 -5.10 -15.04 16.54
N TYR A 245 -4.99 -15.79 15.43
CA TYR A 245 -4.90 -15.23 14.09
C TYR A 245 -6.10 -14.33 13.76
N TYR A 246 -7.32 -14.77 14.11
CA TYR A 246 -8.52 -13.93 14.14
C TYR A 246 -8.84 -13.47 15.56
N CYS A 247 -9.87 -12.64 15.74
CA CYS A 247 -10.27 -12.17 17.07
C CYS A 247 -10.80 -13.33 17.92
N ALA A 248 -10.13 -13.61 19.04
CA ALA A 248 -10.56 -14.58 20.04
C ALA A 248 -9.89 -14.28 21.39
N ASN A 249 -10.28 -15.01 22.44
CA ASN A 249 -9.59 -14.93 23.73
C ASN A 249 -8.19 -15.53 23.62
N ALA A 250 -7.21 -14.82 24.16
CA ALA A 250 -5.80 -15.21 24.12
C ALA A 250 -5.51 -16.49 24.92
N GLN A 251 -4.31 -17.10 24.68
CA GLN A 251 -3.82 -18.28 25.40
C GLN A 251 -4.78 -19.47 25.33
N ASN A 252 -5.27 -19.82 24.12
CA ASN A 252 -6.27 -20.87 23.92
C ASN A 252 -7.56 -20.66 24.78
N GLY A 253 -7.92 -19.40 25.05
CA GLY A 253 -9.09 -19.05 25.87
C GLY A 253 -8.84 -19.00 27.37
N LEU A 254 -7.62 -19.24 27.84
CA LEU A 254 -7.29 -19.18 29.28
C LEU A 254 -7.25 -17.74 29.83
N THR A 255 -6.83 -16.78 29.00
CA THR A 255 -6.86 -15.36 29.38
C THR A 255 -8.15 -14.73 28.84
N PRO A 256 -9.01 -14.16 29.72
CA PRO A 256 -10.28 -13.57 29.30
C PRO A 256 -10.08 -12.17 28.67
N VAL A 257 -9.10 -12.05 27.80
CA VAL A 257 -8.75 -10.86 27.03
C VAL A 257 -8.79 -11.21 25.56
N THR A 258 -9.65 -10.54 24.81
CA THR A 258 -9.71 -10.72 23.36
C THR A 258 -8.48 -10.07 22.73
N LEU A 259 -7.82 -10.81 21.84
CA LEU A 259 -6.82 -10.31 20.91
C LEU A 259 -7.24 -10.62 19.48
N CYS A 260 -7.00 -9.67 18.61
CA CYS A 260 -7.22 -9.73 17.17
C CYS A 260 -5.85 -9.76 16.48
N GLY A 261 -5.41 -10.89 15.98
CA GLY A 261 -4.15 -11.05 15.28
C GLY A 261 -4.20 -10.55 13.84
N THR A 262 -3.18 -10.91 13.07
CA THR A 262 -2.96 -10.41 11.70
C THR A 262 -4.18 -10.64 10.79
N GLY A 263 -4.88 -11.79 10.89
CA GLY A 263 -6.05 -12.08 10.07
C GLY A 263 -7.22 -11.09 10.26
N SER A 264 -7.36 -10.51 11.46
CA SER A 264 -8.38 -9.49 11.73
C SER A 264 -7.86 -8.06 11.54
N MET A 265 -6.58 -7.79 11.81
CA MET A 265 -5.99 -6.46 11.64
C MET A 265 -5.79 -6.10 10.16
N GLN A 266 -5.34 -7.05 9.36
CA GLN A 266 -4.95 -6.85 7.96
C GLN A 266 -6.04 -6.23 7.07
N PRO A 267 -7.30 -6.71 7.07
CA PRO A 267 -8.34 -6.10 6.25
C PRO A 267 -8.56 -4.62 6.58
N ARG A 268 -8.46 -4.25 7.85
CA ARG A 268 -8.62 -2.85 8.27
C ARG A 268 -7.42 -2.00 7.90
N ILE A 269 -6.19 -2.50 8.07
CA ILE A 269 -4.95 -1.83 7.68
C ILE A 269 -4.98 -1.51 6.18
N LEU A 270 -5.36 -2.50 5.35
CA LEU A 270 -5.51 -2.33 3.90
C LEU A 270 -6.58 -1.30 3.55
N ASN A 271 -7.77 -1.38 4.16
CA ASN A 271 -8.86 -0.44 3.89
C ASN A 271 -8.50 1.01 4.26
N LEU A 272 -7.60 1.20 5.23
CA LEU A 272 -7.13 2.52 5.66
C LEU A 272 -5.90 3.00 4.87
N GLY A 273 -5.37 2.17 3.96
CA GLY A 273 -4.19 2.49 3.16
C GLY A 273 -2.93 2.71 3.98
N ILE A 274 -2.80 2.01 5.11
CA ILE A 274 -1.59 2.03 5.93
C ILE A 274 -0.55 1.13 5.25
N ASP A 275 0.68 1.64 5.06
CA ASP A 275 1.78 0.86 4.46
C ASP A 275 2.09 -0.36 5.33
N ASN A 276 2.01 -1.55 4.73
CA ASN A 276 2.19 -2.79 5.47
C ASN A 276 2.71 -3.92 4.56
N ASP A 277 3.49 -4.81 5.17
CA ASP A 277 3.90 -6.08 4.58
C ASP A 277 3.43 -7.21 5.51
N VAL A 278 3.07 -8.36 4.94
CA VAL A 278 2.59 -9.51 5.71
C VAL A 278 3.20 -10.80 5.17
N LEU A 279 3.72 -11.63 6.06
CA LEU A 279 4.09 -13.01 5.77
C LEU A 279 3.30 -13.94 6.69
N LEU A 280 2.46 -14.77 6.11
CA LEU A 280 1.72 -15.80 6.81
C LEU A 280 2.43 -17.14 6.71
N PHE A 281 2.26 -17.95 7.75
CA PHE A 281 2.73 -19.35 7.79
C PHE A 281 1.50 -20.26 7.84
N PRO A 282 1.00 -20.72 6.67
CA PRO A 282 -0.23 -21.50 6.59
C PRO A 282 -0.13 -22.82 7.32
N GLY A 283 -1.12 -23.11 8.18
CA GLY A 283 -1.17 -24.34 8.99
C GLY A 283 -0.24 -24.35 10.20
N ASP A 284 0.59 -23.34 10.40
CA ASP A 284 1.45 -23.23 11.57
C ASP A 284 0.74 -22.57 12.77
N GLY A 285 1.16 -22.92 13.96
CA GLY A 285 0.74 -22.33 15.22
C GLY A 285 1.55 -21.08 15.61
N HIS A 286 1.70 -20.87 16.92
CA HIS A 286 2.36 -19.71 17.49
C HIS A 286 3.87 -19.69 17.21
N VAL A 287 4.41 -18.54 16.79
CA VAL A 287 5.85 -18.25 16.56
C VAL A 287 6.60 -19.34 15.75
N PRO A 288 6.16 -19.67 14.53
CA PRO A 288 6.68 -20.81 13.77
C PRO A 288 8.13 -20.68 13.32
N TRP A 289 8.76 -19.53 13.50
CA TRP A 289 10.18 -19.27 13.25
C TRP A 289 11.08 -19.71 14.40
N GLU A 290 10.57 -19.93 15.62
CA GLU A 290 11.37 -20.43 16.72
C GLU A 290 11.80 -21.87 16.44
N GLY A 291 13.14 -22.10 16.53
CA GLY A 291 13.72 -23.39 16.20
C GLY A 291 13.73 -23.77 14.71
N ASN A 292 13.25 -22.87 13.82
CA ASN A 292 13.23 -23.08 12.38
C ASN A 292 14.00 -21.96 11.65
N ALA A 293 15.24 -22.26 11.27
CA ALA A 293 16.14 -21.30 10.63
C ALA A 293 15.60 -20.76 9.28
N THR A 294 14.90 -21.59 8.50
CA THR A 294 14.32 -21.17 7.21
C THR A 294 13.25 -20.12 7.44
N LYS A 295 12.28 -20.39 8.31
CA LYS A 295 11.20 -19.44 8.63
C LYS A 295 11.76 -18.18 9.31
N PHE A 296 12.77 -18.32 10.17
CA PHE A 296 13.42 -17.16 10.77
C PHE A 296 14.12 -16.27 9.73
N ASN A 297 14.75 -16.87 8.72
CA ASN A 297 15.35 -16.09 7.63
C ASN A 297 14.28 -15.37 6.78
N GLN A 298 13.13 -15.97 6.53
CA GLN A 298 12.01 -15.30 5.88
C GLN A 298 11.50 -14.08 6.68
N VAL A 299 11.42 -14.23 8.03
CA VAL A 299 11.10 -13.11 8.93
C VAL A 299 12.13 -12.00 8.82
N ASP A 300 13.43 -12.34 8.88
CA ASP A 300 14.52 -11.37 8.77
C ASP A 300 14.54 -10.67 7.40
N ASP A 301 14.33 -11.41 6.31
CA ASP A 301 14.36 -10.89 4.94
C ASP A 301 13.22 -9.90 4.68
N LEU A 302 12.00 -10.20 5.08
CA LEU A 302 10.89 -9.27 4.91
C LEU A 302 11.02 -8.06 5.85
N THR A 303 11.45 -8.28 7.11
CA THR A 303 11.69 -7.19 8.06
C THR A 303 12.75 -6.22 7.54
N LYS A 304 13.88 -6.72 6.98
CA LYS A 304 14.93 -5.85 6.45
C LYS A 304 14.45 -5.01 5.28
N THR A 305 13.70 -5.61 4.35
CA THR A 305 13.17 -4.91 3.17
C THR A 305 12.17 -3.84 3.58
N PHE A 306 11.25 -4.17 4.48
CA PHE A 306 10.29 -3.25 5.04
C PHE A 306 10.96 -2.06 5.74
N LEU A 307 11.85 -2.32 6.70
CA LEU A 307 12.52 -1.25 7.46
C LEU A 307 13.47 -0.42 6.59
N TYR A 308 14.17 -1.03 5.62
CA TYR A 308 14.97 -0.30 4.64
C TYR A 308 14.13 0.73 3.90
N ARG A 309 12.94 0.34 3.42
CA ARG A 309 11.96 1.24 2.78
C ARG A 309 11.59 2.39 3.71
N GLN A 310 11.29 2.12 5.00
CA GLN A 310 10.93 3.17 5.97
C GLN A 310 12.12 4.12 6.24
N VAL A 311 13.33 3.60 6.37
CA VAL A 311 14.55 4.40 6.57
C VAL A 311 14.82 5.29 5.36
N CYS A 312 14.75 4.74 4.15
CA CYS A 312 15.02 5.49 2.93
C CYS A 312 13.97 6.58 2.69
N ASN A 313 12.70 6.30 2.94
CA ASN A 313 11.64 7.30 2.88
C ASN A 313 11.89 8.47 3.85
N ALA A 314 12.37 8.18 5.05
CA ALA A 314 12.62 9.22 6.05
C ALA A 314 13.93 10.02 5.80
N LEU A 315 15.01 9.35 5.35
CA LEU A 315 16.32 9.99 5.16
C LEU A 315 16.44 10.77 3.85
N SER A 316 15.81 10.31 2.80
CA SER A 316 15.84 10.99 1.51
C SER A 316 15.08 12.31 1.48
N GLY A 317 14.43 12.69 2.58
CA GLY A 317 13.48 13.81 2.59
C GLY A 317 12.33 13.55 1.62
N GLY A 318 12.18 12.28 1.23
CA GLY A 318 11.07 11.83 0.40
C GLY A 318 9.77 12.24 1.07
N PRO A 319 8.76 12.62 0.29
CA PRO A 319 7.44 12.83 0.83
C PRO A 319 7.09 11.56 1.58
N SER A 320 6.68 11.69 2.83
CA SER A 320 5.93 10.60 3.46
C SER A 320 4.91 10.15 2.43
N CYS A 321 4.71 8.83 2.24
CA CYS A 321 3.66 8.31 1.36
C CYS A 321 2.26 8.71 1.86
N ASN A 322 2.10 9.93 2.25
CA ASN A 322 0.90 10.62 2.72
C ASN A 322 0.41 11.65 1.70
N THR A 323 0.98 11.68 0.49
CA THR A 323 0.47 12.56 -0.55
C THR A 323 -0.83 11.99 -1.09
N ALA A 324 -1.82 12.85 -1.27
CA ALA A 324 -3.09 12.46 -1.91
C ALA A 324 -2.87 11.99 -3.38
N ARG A 325 -1.78 12.39 -4.02
CA ARG A 325 -1.39 11.94 -5.36
C ARG A 325 -1.13 10.43 -5.36
N PHE A 326 -1.53 9.78 -6.44
CA PHE A 326 -1.54 8.33 -6.65
C PHE A 326 -2.51 7.56 -5.76
N LYS A 327 -3.06 8.19 -4.70
CA LYS A 327 -4.05 7.63 -3.81
C LYS A 327 -5.46 8.14 -4.13
N GLU A 328 -5.61 9.46 -4.26
CA GLU A 328 -6.89 10.11 -4.49
C GLU A 328 -7.05 10.58 -5.95
N GLU A 329 -8.29 10.64 -6.45
CA GLU A 329 -8.61 11.17 -7.77
C GLU A 329 -8.54 12.71 -7.76
N LEU A 330 -7.37 13.27 -8.07
CA LEU A 330 -7.09 14.70 -7.97
C LEU A 330 -7.19 15.44 -9.31
N PHE A 331 -7.11 14.72 -10.42
CA PHE A 331 -6.98 15.34 -11.74
C PHE A 331 -8.21 15.07 -12.62
N THR A 332 -8.55 16.01 -13.47
CA THR A 332 -9.30 15.71 -14.69
C THR A 332 -8.37 15.03 -15.69
N VAL A 333 -8.93 14.32 -16.67
CA VAL A 333 -8.18 13.47 -17.58
C VAL A 333 -8.34 13.97 -19.00
N ASP A 334 -7.26 14.09 -19.73
CA ASP A 334 -7.24 14.19 -21.20
C ASP A 334 -6.91 12.82 -21.81
N SER A 335 -7.35 12.60 -23.04
CA SER A 335 -7.06 11.37 -23.78
C SER A 335 -6.78 11.63 -25.24
N VAL A 336 -5.98 10.73 -25.84
CA VAL A 336 -5.68 10.76 -27.27
C VAL A 336 -5.54 9.35 -27.81
N GLU A 337 -6.08 9.08 -28.98
CA GLU A 337 -5.83 7.85 -29.72
C GLU A 337 -4.58 8.02 -30.57
N VAL A 338 -3.68 7.03 -30.52
CA VAL A 338 -2.46 7.00 -31.32
C VAL A 338 -2.26 5.63 -31.98
N GLU A 339 -1.58 5.64 -33.11
CA GLU A 339 -1.03 4.42 -33.71
C GLU A 339 0.34 4.13 -33.09
N TYR A 340 0.46 3.04 -32.32
CA TYR A 340 1.69 2.69 -31.61
C TYR A 340 2.62 1.77 -32.45
N THR A 341 2.08 1.20 -33.54
CA THR A 341 2.84 0.34 -34.47
C THR A 341 2.28 0.46 -35.86
N ASN A 342 3.12 0.19 -36.85
CA ASN A 342 2.73 0.10 -38.27
C ASN A 342 2.71 -1.35 -38.82
N VAL A 343 2.84 -2.33 -37.93
CA VAL A 343 2.92 -3.75 -38.35
C VAL A 343 1.57 -4.27 -38.84
N ARG A 344 0.46 -3.78 -38.27
CA ARG A 344 -0.91 -4.06 -38.75
C ARG A 344 -1.79 -2.82 -38.63
N SER A 345 -2.56 -2.55 -39.65
CA SER A 345 -3.40 -1.35 -39.73
C SER A 345 -4.73 -1.47 -38.99
N ASP A 346 -5.19 -2.68 -38.69
CA ASP A 346 -6.50 -2.95 -38.07
C ASP A 346 -6.49 -2.99 -36.54
N ARG A 347 -5.33 -3.26 -35.91
CA ARG A 347 -5.18 -3.42 -34.46
C ARG A 347 -3.90 -2.74 -33.94
N ASN A 348 -3.56 -1.59 -34.47
CA ASN A 348 -2.31 -0.86 -34.18
C ASN A 348 -2.50 0.36 -33.30
N LYS A 349 -3.70 0.55 -32.72
CA LYS A 349 -4.08 1.75 -31.97
C LYS A 349 -4.09 1.50 -30.45
N MET A 350 -3.82 2.55 -29.72
CA MET A 350 -4.07 2.62 -28.29
C MET A 350 -4.63 3.98 -27.90
N ASP A 351 -5.42 4.03 -26.84
CA ASP A 351 -5.83 5.28 -26.20
C ASP A 351 -4.92 5.56 -25.01
N ILE A 352 -4.33 6.72 -24.98
CA ILE A 352 -3.50 7.20 -23.87
C ILE A 352 -4.33 8.19 -23.05
N PHE A 353 -4.42 7.96 -21.74
CA PHE A 353 -5.07 8.83 -20.77
C PHE A 353 -4.02 9.42 -19.84
N TYR A 354 -4.08 10.71 -19.60
CA TYR A 354 -3.12 11.40 -18.75
C TYR A 354 -3.76 12.53 -17.95
N PRO A 355 -3.20 12.86 -16.77
CA PRO A 355 -3.78 13.89 -15.90
C PRO A 355 -3.63 15.27 -16.55
N LYS A 356 -4.75 15.98 -16.66
CA LYS A 356 -4.82 17.35 -17.16
C LYS A 356 -4.39 18.32 -16.06
N ASN A 357 -3.65 19.37 -16.44
CA ASN A 357 -3.13 20.39 -15.51
C ASN A 357 -2.20 19.85 -14.42
N ASP A 358 -1.68 18.65 -14.59
CA ASP A 358 -0.64 18.11 -13.74
C ASP A 358 0.72 18.70 -14.12
N THR A 359 1.33 19.38 -13.18
CA THR A 359 2.64 20.05 -13.37
C THR A 359 3.83 19.13 -13.16
N SER A 360 3.62 17.88 -12.75
CA SER A 360 4.71 16.92 -12.57
C SER A 360 5.53 16.74 -13.84
N SER A 361 6.84 16.75 -13.67
CA SER A 361 7.81 16.52 -14.76
C SER A 361 7.91 15.04 -15.13
N ARG A 362 7.43 14.13 -14.26
CA ARG A 362 7.49 12.68 -14.44
C ARG A 362 6.20 12.02 -13.96
N ARG A 363 5.78 10.93 -14.62
CA ARG A 363 4.57 10.17 -14.30
C ARG A 363 4.80 8.67 -14.46
N PRO A 364 4.27 7.82 -13.57
CA PRO A 364 4.27 6.38 -13.77
C PRO A 364 3.33 6.01 -14.91
N LEU A 365 3.63 4.91 -15.61
CA LEU A 365 2.86 4.38 -16.73
C LEU A 365 2.17 3.07 -16.33
N LEU A 366 0.88 2.91 -16.60
CA LEU A 366 0.12 1.68 -16.43
C LEU A 366 -0.75 1.41 -17.68
N PRO A 367 -0.25 0.74 -18.72
CA PRO A 367 -1.08 0.18 -19.77
C PRO A 367 -1.98 -0.94 -19.23
N LEU A 368 -3.22 -0.97 -19.72
CA LEU A 368 -4.25 -1.92 -19.35
C LEU A 368 -4.78 -2.60 -20.61
N ILE A 369 -4.83 -3.94 -20.57
CA ILE A 369 -5.11 -4.78 -21.75
C ILE A 369 -6.46 -5.44 -21.58
N HIS A 370 -7.30 -5.35 -22.63
CA HIS A 370 -8.67 -5.87 -22.62
C HIS A 370 -8.72 -7.40 -22.65
N GLY A 371 -9.82 -7.94 -22.15
CA GLY A 371 -10.19 -9.35 -22.26
C GLY A 371 -10.72 -9.73 -23.64
N GLY A 372 -11.35 -10.92 -23.73
CA GLY A 372 -11.99 -11.41 -24.94
C GLY A 372 -11.37 -12.68 -25.51
N GLY A 373 -10.67 -13.48 -24.68
CA GLY A 373 -10.16 -14.82 -25.03
C GLY A 373 -9.16 -14.84 -26.19
N PHE A 374 -8.46 -13.75 -26.46
CA PHE A 374 -7.59 -13.50 -27.60
C PHE A 374 -8.29 -13.57 -28.97
N THR A 375 -9.62 -13.71 -29.03
CA THR A 375 -10.38 -13.82 -30.28
C THR A 375 -11.34 -12.67 -30.51
N SER A 376 -11.59 -11.88 -29.48
CA SER A 376 -12.52 -10.75 -29.48
C SER A 376 -12.05 -9.66 -28.49
N GLY A 377 -12.85 -8.61 -28.38
CA GLY A 377 -12.57 -7.51 -27.47
C GLY A 377 -11.99 -6.28 -28.17
N ASP A 378 -12.03 -5.18 -27.43
CA ASP A 378 -11.57 -3.88 -27.91
C ASP A 378 -11.09 -3.03 -26.73
N LYS A 379 -10.17 -2.09 -26.99
CA LYS A 379 -9.61 -1.14 -26.00
C LYS A 379 -10.67 -0.29 -25.28
N ASP A 380 -11.86 -0.16 -25.87
CA ASP A 380 -12.97 0.65 -25.36
C ASP A 380 -14.15 -0.18 -24.83
N ALA A 381 -14.16 -1.49 -25.03
CA ALA A 381 -15.29 -2.34 -24.68
C ALA A 381 -15.17 -3.01 -23.31
N ASP A 382 -13.96 -3.21 -22.80
CA ASP A 382 -13.72 -3.90 -21.50
C ASP A 382 -14.09 -3.00 -20.32
N VAL A 383 -14.97 -3.47 -19.45
CA VAL A 383 -15.50 -2.71 -18.31
C VAL A 383 -14.39 -2.37 -17.31
N ALA A 384 -13.58 -3.36 -16.93
CA ALA A 384 -12.53 -3.17 -15.94
C ALA A 384 -11.42 -2.24 -16.46
N VAL A 385 -10.99 -2.45 -17.70
CA VAL A 385 -9.98 -1.60 -18.36
C VAL A 385 -10.49 -0.17 -18.47
N ASN A 386 -11.75 0.03 -18.89
CA ASN A 386 -12.35 1.37 -19.02
C ASN A 386 -12.52 2.10 -17.70
N TYR A 387 -12.77 1.38 -16.62
CA TYR A 387 -12.83 1.95 -15.27
C TYR A 387 -11.44 2.35 -14.82
N MET A 388 -10.49 1.41 -14.78
CA MET A 388 -9.16 1.60 -14.20
C MET A 388 -8.29 2.59 -14.99
N LYS A 389 -8.34 2.60 -16.33
CA LYS A 389 -7.57 3.58 -17.12
C LYS A 389 -7.90 5.02 -16.75
N LYS A 390 -9.18 5.33 -16.46
CA LYS A 390 -9.61 6.66 -16.04
C LYS A 390 -9.30 6.93 -14.57
N SER A 391 -9.55 5.97 -13.70
CA SER A 391 -9.33 6.03 -12.27
C SER A 391 -7.85 6.30 -11.95
N PHE A 392 -6.93 5.53 -12.54
CA PHE A 392 -5.49 5.73 -12.34
C PHE A 392 -4.97 7.03 -12.99
N ALA A 393 -5.48 7.42 -14.16
CA ALA A 393 -5.13 8.71 -14.77
C ALA A 393 -5.53 9.89 -13.89
N LYS A 394 -6.71 9.85 -13.26
CA LYS A 394 -7.14 10.86 -12.28
C LYS A 394 -6.25 10.91 -11.04
N ARG A 395 -5.53 9.84 -10.72
CA ARG A 395 -4.58 9.78 -9.61
C ARG A 395 -3.17 10.23 -9.97
N GLY A 396 -2.91 10.56 -11.24
CA GLY A 396 -1.61 11.08 -11.69
C GLY A 396 -0.73 10.11 -12.46
N PHE A 397 -1.26 8.92 -12.82
CA PHE A 397 -0.61 8.01 -13.76
C PHE A 397 -0.85 8.46 -15.20
N VAL A 398 0.02 8.05 -16.10
CA VAL A 398 -0.31 7.87 -17.50
C VAL A 398 -0.82 6.45 -17.66
N THR A 399 -1.98 6.27 -18.28
CA THR A 399 -2.53 4.94 -18.58
C THR A 399 -2.74 4.79 -20.07
N ALA A 400 -2.77 3.57 -20.56
CA ALA A 400 -3.14 3.31 -21.95
C ALA A 400 -4.05 2.08 -22.01
N SER A 401 -5.00 2.06 -22.97
CA SER A 401 -5.68 0.84 -23.35
C SER A 401 -5.29 0.48 -24.78
N ILE A 402 -4.88 -0.78 -24.96
CA ILE A 402 -4.17 -1.23 -26.15
C ILE A 402 -5.07 -2.16 -26.96
N GLN A 403 -5.18 -1.92 -28.26
CA GLN A 403 -5.60 -2.96 -29.19
C GLN A 403 -4.42 -3.86 -29.53
N TYR A 404 -4.60 -5.16 -29.49
CA TYR A 404 -3.62 -6.16 -29.86
C TYR A 404 -4.18 -7.14 -30.89
N ARG A 405 -3.35 -7.87 -31.58
CA ARG A 405 -3.79 -8.86 -32.58
C ARG A 405 -4.67 -9.93 -31.93
N LEU A 406 -5.73 -10.31 -32.64
CA LEU A 406 -6.67 -11.34 -32.20
C LEU A 406 -6.58 -12.55 -33.13
N ALA A 407 -6.74 -13.72 -32.55
CA ALA A 407 -6.87 -14.99 -33.23
C ALA A 407 -8.23 -15.12 -33.94
N GLY A 408 -8.31 -15.94 -34.97
CA GLY A 408 -9.59 -16.42 -35.44
C GLY A 408 -10.22 -17.39 -34.42
N ILE A 409 -11.54 -17.42 -34.30
CA ILE A 409 -12.22 -18.32 -33.36
C ILE A 409 -11.87 -19.79 -33.58
N THR A 410 -11.59 -20.19 -34.82
CA THR A 410 -11.15 -21.55 -35.20
C THR A 410 -9.75 -21.88 -34.70
N ASP A 411 -8.92 -20.88 -34.39
CA ASP A 411 -7.54 -21.09 -33.93
C ASP A 411 -7.50 -21.53 -32.47
N LEU A 412 -8.57 -21.34 -31.71
CA LEU A 412 -8.73 -21.84 -30.34
C LEU A 412 -8.59 -23.37 -30.25
N ALA A 413 -8.94 -24.10 -31.31
CA ALA A 413 -8.86 -25.56 -31.38
C ALA A 413 -7.46 -26.07 -31.76
N ASP A 414 -6.49 -25.17 -32.06
CA ASP A 414 -5.13 -25.50 -32.47
C ASP A 414 -4.14 -24.82 -31.52
N SER A 415 -3.52 -25.62 -30.64
CA SER A 415 -2.60 -25.10 -29.61
C SER A 415 -1.38 -24.39 -30.20
N THR A 416 -0.93 -24.77 -31.40
CA THR A 416 0.21 -24.12 -32.06
C THR A 416 -0.17 -22.74 -32.59
N LYS A 417 -1.37 -22.62 -33.16
CA LYS A 417 -1.88 -21.33 -33.61
C LYS A 417 -2.15 -20.40 -32.43
N MET A 418 -2.79 -20.92 -31.35
CA MET A 418 -3.03 -20.13 -30.15
C MET A 418 -1.72 -19.62 -29.52
N LEU A 419 -0.70 -20.47 -29.44
CA LEU A 419 0.60 -20.02 -28.98
C LEU A 419 1.15 -18.86 -29.81
N ARG A 420 1.08 -18.96 -31.13
CA ARG A 420 1.51 -17.89 -32.03
C ARG A 420 0.75 -16.58 -31.79
N GLU A 421 -0.57 -16.65 -31.62
CA GLU A 421 -1.41 -15.47 -31.41
C GLU A 421 -1.09 -14.81 -30.05
N VAL A 422 -0.87 -15.59 -29.00
CA VAL A 422 -0.43 -15.08 -27.69
C VAL A 422 0.95 -14.41 -27.79
N VAL A 423 1.91 -15.02 -28.49
CA VAL A 423 3.24 -14.44 -28.75
C VAL A 423 3.12 -13.12 -29.52
N TRP A 424 2.24 -13.06 -30.51
CA TRP A 424 1.96 -11.82 -31.24
C TRP A 424 1.34 -10.75 -30.36
N ALA A 425 0.38 -11.10 -29.52
CA ALA A 425 -0.25 -10.18 -28.58
C ALA A 425 0.76 -9.61 -27.57
N ILE A 426 1.67 -10.45 -27.05
CA ILE A 426 2.80 -10.00 -26.18
C ILE A 426 3.71 -9.03 -26.94
N SER A 427 4.07 -9.35 -28.21
CA SER A 427 4.88 -8.48 -29.06
C SER A 427 4.22 -7.11 -29.30
N ASP A 428 2.89 -7.08 -29.46
CA ASP A 428 2.12 -5.85 -29.64
C ASP A 428 2.12 -5.02 -28.33
N ALA A 429 1.89 -5.64 -27.17
CA ALA A 429 1.95 -4.97 -25.89
C ALA A 429 3.36 -4.40 -25.62
N LYS A 430 4.42 -5.13 -25.94
CA LYS A 430 5.81 -4.63 -25.87
C LYS A 430 6.05 -3.44 -26.81
N ALA A 431 5.48 -3.46 -28.02
CA ALA A 431 5.58 -2.34 -28.95
C ALA A 431 4.85 -1.08 -28.44
N ALA A 432 3.68 -1.23 -27.80
CA ALA A 432 2.97 -0.13 -27.17
C ALA A 432 3.76 0.44 -26.00
N MET A 433 4.34 -0.41 -25.15
CA MET A 433 5.22 0.01 -24.06
C MET A 433 6.43 0.79 -24.58
N ARG A 434 7.10 0.27 -25.62
CA ARG A 434 8.23 0.94 -26.28
C ARG A 434 7.84 2.25 -26.94
N TYR A 435 6.61 2.38 -27.45
CA TYR A 435 6.09 3.66 -27.96
C TYR A 435 6.09 4.72 -26.88
N MET A 436 5.61 4.39 -25.68
CA MET A 436 5.60 5.31 -24.55
C MET A 436 7.02 5.64 -24.07
N ALA A 437 7.93 4.68 -24.06
CA ALA A 437 9.34 4.91 -23.74
C ALA A 437 10.07 5.75 -24.80
N LYS A 438 9.71 5.60 -26.08
CA LYS A 438 10.19 6.45 -27.18
C LYS A 438 9.71 7.89 -27.01
N ASP A 439 8.42 8.12 -26.73
CA ASP A 439 7.90 9.45 -26.43
C ASP A 439 8.70 10.09 -25.28
N ALA A 440 8.90 9.36 -24.18
CA ALA A 440 9.66 9.82 -23.03
C ALA A 440 11.11 10.24 -23.38
N ALA A 441 11.74 9.53 -24.31
CA ALA A 441 13.11 9.79 -24.75
C ALA A 441 13.21 10.90 -25.82
N THR A 442 12.12 11.27 -26.48
CA THR A 442 12.12 12.21 -27.60
C THR A 442 11.26 13.44 -27.34
N THR A 443 9.97 13.38 -27.58
CA THR A 443 9.01 14.50 -27.40
C THR A 443 8.61 14.74 -25.97
N ASN A 444 8.66 13.69 -25.15
CA ASN A 444 8.26 13.67 -23.73
C ASN A 444 6.87 14.29 -23.48
N THR A 445 5.95 14.02 -24.38
CA THR A 445 4.59 14.57 -24.39
C THR A 445 3.81 14.18 -23.14
N TYR A 446 3.91 12.91 -22.76
CA TYR A 446 3.17 12.32 -21.64
C TYR A 446 3.95 12.36 -20.33
N LYS A 447 5.24 12.73 -20.36
CA LYS A 447 6.13 12.81 -19.20
C LYS A 447 6.26 11.47 -18.46
N VAL A 448 6.30 10.38 -19.20
CA VAL A 448 6.47 9.03 -18.63
C VAL A 448 7.87 8.87 -18.05
N ASP A 449 7.95 8.35 -16.82
CA ASP A 449 9.20 7.85 -16.26
C ASP A 449 9.34 6.36 -16.57
N THR A 450 10.28 6.00 -17.43
CA THR A 450 10.51 4.62 -17.87
C THR A 450 11.04 3.69 -16.78
N ASN A 451 11.43 4.23 -15.61
CA ASN A 451 11.75 3.41 -14.43
C ASN A 451 10.50 2.95 -13.67
N PHE A 452 9.33 3.52 -13.98
CA PHE A 452 8.05 3.21 -13.31
C PHE A 452 6.97 2.87 -14.34
N MET A 453 7.25 1.85 -15.13
CA MET A 453 6.30 1.26 -16.06
C MET A 453 5.72 -0.01 -15.44
N PHE A 454 4.43 -0.12 -15.42
CA PHE A 454 3.63 -1.24 -14.96
C PHE A 454 2.84 -1.82 -16.12
N ILE A 455 2.20 -2.97 -15.93
CA ILE A 455 1.29 -3.56 -16.92
C ILE A 455 0.12 -4.20 -16.21
N GLY A 456 -1.05 -4.20 -16.82
CA GLY A 456 -2.20 -4.91 -16.27
C GLY A 456 -3.22 -5.27 -17.34
N GLY A 457 -4.20 -6.06 -16.94
CA GLY A 457 -5.26 -6.44 -17.85
C GLY A 457 -6.37 -7.25 -17.18
N ASN A 458 -7.40 -7.52 -17.96
CA ASN A 458 -8.57 -8.28 -17.56
C ASN A 458 -8.69 -9.56 -18.40
N SER A 459 -8.94 -10.72 -17.78
CA SER A 459 -9.14 -12.00 -18.50
C SER A 459 -7.96 -12.32 -19.43
N ALA A 460 -8.14 -12.44 -20.74
CA ALA A 460 -7.08 -12.65 -21.71
C ALA A 460 -5.98 -11.57 -21.63
N GLY A 461 -6.35 -10.32 -21.35
CA GLY A 461 -5.39 -9.24 -21.13
C GLY A 461 -4.56 -9.43 -19.86
N ALA A 462 -5.13 -10.03 -18.82
CA ALA A 462 -4.40 -10.40 -17.62
C ALA A 462 -3.45 -11.57 -17.87
N VAL A 463 -3.88 -12.60 -18.61
CA VAL A 463 -3.03 -13.70 -19.06
C VAL A 463 -1.84 -13.15 -19.87
N LEU A 464 -2.10 -12.24 -20.81
CA LEU A 464 -1.05 -11.57 -21.58
C LEU A 464 -0.07 -10.83 -20.67
N SER A 465 -0.57 -10.04 -19.71
CA SER A 465 0.26 -9.23 -18.80
C SER A 465 1.16 -10.09 -17.92
N VAL A 466 0.67 -11.24 -17.46
CA VAL A 466 1.45 -12.22 -16.67
C VAL A 466 2.56 -12.83 -17.53
N HIS A 467 2.24 -13.29 -18.74
CA HIS A 467 3.25 -13.85 -19.64
C HIS A 467 4.26 -12.81 -20.13
N TYR A 468 3.82 -11.56 -20.32
CA TYR A 468 4.70 -10.44 -20.63
C TYR A 468 5.79 -10.24 -19.58
N ALA A 469 5.44 -10.36 -18.30
CA ALA A 469 6.33 -10.08 -17.19
C ALA A 469 7.22 -11.28 -16.82
N TYR A 470 6.67 -12.51 -16.87
CA TYR A 470 7.35 -13.72 -16.37
C TYR A 470 7.98 -14.58 -17.45
N ILE A 471 7.90 -14.22 -18.73
CA ILE A 471 8.75 -14.80 -19.79
C ILE A 471 9.88 -13.81 -20.02
N ASP A 472 10.98 -13.99 -19.31
CA ASP A 472 12.17 -13.11 -19.35
C ASP A 472 13.45 -13.84 -19.82
N ASP A 473 13.48 -15.19 -19.82
CA ASP A 473 14.54 -16.00 -20.43
C ASP A 473 13.96 -17.05 -21.38
N LEU A 474 14.42 -17.02 -22.64
CA LEU A 474 14.01 -18.00 -23.65
C LEU A 474 14.47 -19.43 -23.32
N ASN A 475 15.54 -19.60 -22.52
CA ASN A 475 16.06 -20.93 -22.16
C ASN A 475 15.16 -21.69 -21.19
N GLU A 476 14.29 -21.01 -20.48
CA GLU A 476 13.30 -21.60 -19.55
C GLU A 476 12.09 -22.18 -20.28
N LEU A 477 11.92 -21.77 -21.53
CA LEU A 477 10.75 -22.13 -22.33
C LEU A 477 10.93 -23.51 -22.99
N PRO A 478 9.86 -24.30 -23.11
CA PRO A 478 9.83 -25.45 -23.98
C PRO A 478 10.23 -25.05 -25.41
N SER A 479 10.94 -25.95 -26.14
CA SER A 479 11.48 -25.65 -27.47
C SER A 479 10.44 -25.05 -28.43
N TYR A 480 9.24 -25.61 -28.46
CA TYR A 480 8.17 -25.15 -29.36
C TYR A 480 7.68 -23.71 -29.02
N VAL A 481 7.71 -23.30 -27.76
CA VAL A 481 7.39 -21.91 -27.34
C VAL A 481 8.53 -20.99 -27.72
N ARG A 482 9.76 -21.39 -27.36
CA ARG A 482 10.98 -20.64 -27.66
C ARG A 482 11.15 -20.41 -29.16
N ASP A 483 11.00 -21.46 -29.97
CA ASP A 483 11.17 -21.37 -31.40
C ASP A 483 10.09 -20.47 -32.02
N THR A 484 8.88 -20.52 -31.52
CA THR A 484 7.81 -19.57 -31.90
C THR A 484 8.18 -18.14 -31.53
N MET A 485 8.65 -17.88 -30.31
CA MET A 485 9.08 -16.55 -29.91
C MET A 485 10.25 -16.04 -30.76
N LEU A 486 11.26 -16.87 -31.00
CA LEU A 486 12.40 -16.51 -31.85
C LEU A 486 11.97 -16.14 -33.28
N ALA A 487 11.01 -16.86 -33.85
CA ALA A 487 10.46 -16.56 -35.19
C ALA A 487 9.76 -15.18 -35.24
N TYR A 488 9.30 -14.64 -34.10
CA TYR A 488 8.61 -13.36 -34.02
C TYR A 488 9.37 -12.29 -33.25
N GLY A 489 10.70 -12.37 -33.17
CA GLY A 489 11.57 -11.32 -32.63
C GLY A 489 12.04 -11.54 -31.19
N GLY A 490 11.95 -12.79 -30.69
CA GLY A 490 12.41 -13.16 -29.36
C GLY A 490 11.59 -12.52 -28.24
N LEU A 491 12.25 -12.27 -27.11
CA LEU A 491 11.62 -11.66 -25.93
C LEU A 491 11.06 -10.25 -26.22
N ASP A 492 11.72 -9.48 -27.07
CA ASP A 492 11.29 -8.12 -27.40
C ASP A 492 10.15 -8.09 -28.42
N GLY A 493 9.96 -9.13 -29.19
CA GLY A 493 9.02 -9.17 -30.30
C GLY A 493 9.41 -8.21 -31.43
N ASN A 494 8.66 -8.26 -32.54
CA ASN A 494 8.93 -7.49 -33.76
C ASN A 494 7.82 -6.49 -34.15
N SER A 495 6.89 -6.17 -33.23
CA SER A 495 5.76 -5.29 -33.52
C SER A 495 6.10 -3.79 -33.56
N GLY A 496 7.37 -3.41 -33.47
CA GLY A 496 7.82 -2.03 -33.67
C GLY A 496 8.47 -1.36 -32.47
N ASN A 497 8.93 -0.13 -32.67
CA ASN A 497 9.62 0.71 -31.71
C ASN A 497 10.85 0.05 -31.05
N ALA A 498 11.62 -0.72 -31.80
CA ALA A 498 12.81 -1.40 -31.30
C ALA A 498 13.83 -0.41 -30.68
N GLY A 499 14.59 -0.86 -29.68
CA GLY A 499 15.64 -0.08 -29.03
C GLY A 499 15.18 0.79 -27.85
N TYR A 500 13.89 0.79 -27.53
CA TYR A 500 13.35 1.47 -26.34
C TYR A 500 12.96 0.46 -25.26
N ALA A 501 12.92 0.92 -24.00
CA ALA A 501 12.59 0.07 -22.84
C ALA A 501 11.16 -0.48 -22.91
N SER A 502 11.00 -1.74 -22.51
CA SER A 502 9.71 -2.39 -22.32
C SER A 502 9.58 -3.15 -20.99
N ASN A 503 10.58 -3.03 -20.10
CA ASN A 503 10.55 -3.69 -18.79
C ASN A 503 9.47 -3.10 -17.90
N VAL A 504 8.83 -3.95 -17.10
CA VAL A 504 7.81 -3.55 -16.12
C VAL A 504 8.30 -3.76 -14.70
N LYS A 505 7.71 -3.04 -13.74
CA LYS A 505 8.05 -3.10 -12.32
C LYS A 505 7.01 -3.85 -11.48
N ALA A 506 5.81 -4.03 -12.00
CA ALA A 506 4.77 -4.84 -11.40
C ALA A 506 3.65 -5.13 -12.38
N VAL A 507 2.82 -6.11 -12.03
CA VAL A 507 1.68 -6.59 -12.82
C VAL A 507 0.37 -6.40 -12.05
N VAL A 508 -0.71 -6.05 -12.76
CA VAL A 508 -2.10 -6.07 -12.26
C VAL A 508 -2.88 -7.10 -13.07
N SER A 509 -3.18 -8.24 -12.48
CA SER A 509 -3.81 -9.40 -13.15
C SER A 509 -5.24 -9.61 -12.65
N LEU A 510 -6.23 -9.31 -13.47
CA LEU A 510 -7.64 -9.49 -13.16
C LEU A 510 -8.18 -10.74 -13.88
N ALA A 511 -8.43 -11.81 -13.15
CA ALA A 511 -8.81 -13.14 -13.67
C ALA A 511 -7.81 -13.68 -14.70
N GLY A 512 -6.51 -13.61 -14.39
CA GLY A 512 -5.43 -14.09 -15.24
C GLY A 512 -4.84 -15.41 -14.76
N GLY A 513 -3.81 -15.85 -15.46
CA GLY A 513 -3.07 -17.06 -15.14
C GLY A 513 -1.80 -17.20 -16.01
N VAL A 514 -0.95 -18.15 -15.65
CA VAL A 514 0.29 -18.47 -16.35
C VAL A 514 0.25 -19.90 -16.91
N ASN A 515 0.87 -20.11 -18.03
CA ASN A 515 0.90 -21.44 -18.64
C ASN A 515 1.74 -22.45 -17.81
N LYS A 516 2.78 -21.98 -17.15
CA LYS A 516 3.61 -22.77 -16.23
C LYS A 516 4.09 -21.96 -15.06
N THR A 517 3.87 -22.43 -13.85
CA THR A 517 4.40 -21.81 -12.62
C THR A 517 5.92 -21.90 -12.50
N SER A 518 6.58 -22.75 -13.28
CA SER A 518 8.05 -22.82 -13.34
C SER A 518 8.71 -21.61 -14.01
N TRP A 519 7.95 -20.77 -14.71
CA TRP A 519 8.45 -19.49 -15.25
C TRP A 519 8.52 -18.38 -14.20
N ILE A 520 7.96 -18.59 -13.03
CA ILE A 520 8.20 -17.78 -11.85
C ILE A 520 9.45 -18.36 -11.20
N THR A 521 10.61 -17.76 -11.39
CA THR A 521 11.91 -18.43 -11.11
C THR A 521 12.46 -18.11 -9.74
N ASP A 522 12.49 -16.84 -9.33
CA ASP A 522 13.09 -16.42 -8.05
C ASP A 522 12.43 -15.16 -7.45
N ALA A 523 13.03 -14.66 -6.36
CA ALA A 523 12.55 -13.48 -5.64
C ALA A 523 12.72 -12.15 -6.41
N ASN A 524 13.42 -12.14 -7.53
CA ASN A 524 13.63 -10.94 -8.36
C ASN A 524 12.55 -10.75 -9.43
N GLU A 525 11.62 -11.71 -9.53
CA GLU A 525 10.45 -11.59 -10.39
C GLU A 525 9.59 -10.38 -10.09
N GLN A 526 8.83 -9.96 -11.10
CA GLN A 526 8.00 -8.77 -10.97
C GLN A 526 6.89 -8.98 -9.93
N PRO A 527 6.74 -8.06 -8.96
CA PRO A 527 5.60 -8.06 -8.04
C PRO A 527 4.26 -8.08 -8.79
N ILE A 528 3.24 -8.75 -8.22
CA ILE A 528 1.95 -8.89 -8.87
C ILE A 528 0.78 -8.72 -7.90
N PHE A 529 -0.21 -7.91 -8.29
CA PHE A 529 -1.55 -7.91 -7.71
C PHE A 529 -2.46 -8.79 -8.57
N MET A 530 -3.19 -9.68 -7.93
CA MET A 530 -4.15 -10.59 -8.57
C MET A 530 -5.54 -10.43 -7.96
N ALA A 531 -6.58 -10.47 -8.81
CA ALA A 531 -7.97 -10.60 -8.38
C ALA A 531 -8.64 -11.71 -9.18
N HIS A 532 -9.43 -12.59 -8.52
CA HIS A 532 -10.03 -13.76 -9.20
C HIS A 532 -11.27 -14.27 -8.48
N GLY A 533 -12.28 -14.73 -9.22
CA GLY A 533 -13.38 -15.53 -8.70
C GLY A 533 -12.96 -17.00 -8.52
N ASP A 534 -13.23 -17.61 -7.36
CA ASP A 534 -12.76 -18.98 -7.09
C ASP A 534 -13.54 -20.09 -7.83
N GLN A 535 -14.69 -19.72 -8.43
CA GLN A 535 -15.50 -20.59 -9.29
C GLN A 535 -15.41 -20.23 -10.77
N ASP A 536 -14.33 -19.57 -11.17
CA ASP A 536 -14.12 -19.14 -12.56
C ASP A 536 -14.11 -20.33 -13.53
N LYS A 537 -15.02 -20.30 -14.50
CA LYS A 537 -15.22 -21.32 -15.52
C LYS A 537 -14.50 -21.04 -16.83
N THR A 538 -13.97 -19.83 -16.97
CA THR A 538 -13.30 -19.35 -18.18
C THR A 538 -11.77 -19.43 -18.05
N VAL A 539 -11.20 -18.74 -17.07
CA VAL A 539 -9.80 -18.87 -16.69
C VAL A 539 -9.77 -19.54 -15.33
N PRO A 540 -9.24 -20.75 -15.19
CA PRO A 540 -9.34 -21.50 -13.96
C PRO A 540 -8.64 -20.80 -12.81
N TYR A 541 -9.23 -20.84 -11.61
CA TYR A 541 -8.63 -20.29 -10.40
C TYR A 541 -7.38 -21.07 -9.96
N TYR A 542 -7.44 -22.42 -10.06
CA TYR A 542 -6.30 -23.31 -9.91
C TYR A 542 -5.79 -23.79 -11.29
N TYR A 543 -5.14 -24.95 -11.36
CA TYR A 543 -4.67 -25.54 -12.61
C TYR A 543 -5.80 -26.31 -13.29
N ASP A 544 -6.20 -25.89 -14.47
CA ASP A 544 -7.18 -26.57 -15.29
C ASP A 544 -7.13 -26.10 -16.75
N GLN A 545 -8.00 -26.69 -17.59
CA GLN A 545 -8.26 -26.25 -18.96
C GLN A 545 -9.05 -24.96 -18.99
N VAL A 546 -8.67 -24.02 -19.84
CA VAL A 546 -9.41 -22.78 -20.13
C VAL A 546 -10.72 -23.14 -20.83
N TYR A 547 -11.83 -22.48 -20.47
CA TYR A 547 -13.17 -22.77 -20.97
C TYR A 547 -13.63 -24.23 -20.75
N ARG A 548 -13.34 -24.81 -19.61
CA ARG A 548 -13.64 -26.22 -19.29
C ARG A 548 -15.08 -26.65 -19.48
N TYR A 549 -16.05 -25.74 -19.40
CA TYR A 549 -17.47 -26.05 -19.38
C TYR A 549 -18.16 -25.78 -20.73
N PRO A 550 -19.27 -26.53 -21.07
CA PRO A 550 -20.05 -26.27 -22.27
C PRO A 550 -20.55 -24.82 -22.36
N PRO A 551 -20.69 -24.26 -23.54
CA PRO A 551 -20.44 -24.89 -24.86
C PRO A 551 -18.99 -24.85 -25.35
N TYR A 552 -18.06 -24.25 -24.58
CA TYR A 552 -16.72 -23.92 -25.08
C TYR A 552 -15.64 -24.98 -24.76
N ASN A 553 -15.93 -25.99 -23.93
CA ASN A 553 -14.97 -27.00 -23.48
C ASN A 553 -14.38 -27.90 -24.58
N SER A 554 -15.02 -27.94 -25.75
CA SER A 554 -14.52 -28.68 -26.92
C SER A 554 -13.58 -27.87 -27.82
N PHE A 555 -13.37 -26.59 -27.51
CA PHE A 555 -12.67 -25.67 -28.43
C PHE A 555 -11.24 -25.35 -27.99
N THR A 556 -10.80 -25.69 -26.79
CA THR A 556 -9.44 -25.34 -26.37
C THR A 556 -8.71 -26.52 -25.74
N LEU A 557 -7.40 -26.64 -26.04
CA LEU A 557 -6.47 -27.57 -25.39
C LEU A 557 -5.50 -26.86 -24.43
N VAL A 558 -5.73 -25.56 -24.21
CA VAL A 558 -4.83 -24.73 -23.38
C VAL A 558 -5.17 -24.91 -21.92
N THR A 559 -4.15 -25.18 -21.11
CA THR A 559 -4.26 -25.21 -19.64
C THR A 559 -3.52 -24.02 -19.04
N LEU A 560 -4.06 -23.49 -17.95
CA LEU A 560 -3.43 -22.40 -17.19
C LEU A 560 -3.39 -22.74 -15.69
N TYR A 561 -2.39 -22.22 -15.04
CA TYR A 561 -2.32 -22.08 -13.60
C TYR A 561 -2.87 -20.68 -13.27
N GLY A 562 -4.08 -20.61 -12.73
CA GLY A 562 -4.72 -19.36 -12.38
C GLY A 562 -4.18 -18.76 -11.08
N SER A 563 -4.83 -17.69 -10.60
CA SER A 563 -4.32 -16.89 -9.49
C SER A 563 -4.08 -17.68 -8.20
N GLY A 564 -4.92 -18.66 -7.87
CA GLY A 564 -4.72 -19.51 -6.67
C GLY A 564 -3.49 -20.43 -6.76
N SER A 565 -3.19 -20.95 -7.97
CA SER A 565 -1.93 -21.70 -8.21
C SER A 565 -0.71 -20.79 -8.26
N MET A 566 -0.86 -19.60 -8.85
CA MET A 566 0.21 -18.60 -8.91
C MET A 566 0.57 -18.09 -7.52
N ASP A 567 -0.40 -17.81 -6.67
CA ASP A 567 -0.22 -17.38 -5.28
C ASP A 567 0.72 -18.34 -4.52
N THR A 568 0.44 -19.64 -4.61
CA THR A 568 1.32 -20.68 -4.03
C THR A 568 2.72 -20.67 -4.63
N ALA A 569 2.84 -20.50 -5.94
CA ALA A 569 4.14 -20.50 -6.62
C ALA A 569 4.97 -19.25 -6.29
N LEU A 570 4.34 -18.10 -6.22
CA LEU A 570 4.95 -16.82 -5.86
C LEU A 570 5.41 -16.81 -4.39
N ALA A 571 4.55 -17.31 -3.47
CA ALA A 571 4.90 -17.45 -2.06
C ALA A 571 6.12 -18.35 -1.86
N ASN A 572 6.19 -19.50 -2.54
CA ASN A 572 7.29 -20.44 -2.44
C ASN A 572 8.63 -19.86 -2.95
N ARG A 573 8.59 -18.79 -3.73
CA ARG A 573 9.76 -18.11 -4.30
C ARG A 573 10.03 -16.74 -3.71
N ASN A 574 9.25 -16.35 -2.69
CA ASN A 574 9.30 -15.05 -2.03
C ASN A 574 9.11 -13.84 -2.98
N VAL A 575 8.36 -14.02 -4.06
CA VAL A 575 7.94 -12.91 -4.93
C VAL A 575 6.85 -12.12 -4.23
N HIS A 576 6.99 -10.80 -4.17
CA HIS A 576 5.96 -9.93 -3.58
C HIS A 576 4.67 -10.00 -4.39
N HIS A 577 3.57 -10.40 -3.77
CA HIS A 577 2.28 -10.54 -4.43
C HIS A 577 1.12 -10.32 -3.45
N GLU A 578 -0.01 -9.94 -4.01
CA GLU A 578 -1.28 -9.85 -3.29
C GLU A 578 -2.36 -10.55 -4.11
N LEU A 579 -3.22 -11.33 -3.46
CA LEU A 579 -4.35 -12.01 -4.08
C LEU A 579 -5.66 -11.61 -3.40
N LYS A 580 -6.58 -11.06 -4.19
CA LYS A 580 -7.98 -10.89 -3.82
C LYS A 580 -8.81 -12.01 -4.44
N THR A 581 -9.28 -12.92 -3.62
CA THR A 581 -10.26 -13.96 -4.03
C THR A 581 -11.67 -13.44 -3.81
N PHE A 582 -12.56 -13.69 -4.78
CA PHE A 582 -14.00 -13.49 -4.67
C PHE A 582 -14.68 -14.85 -4.52
N PRO A 583 -15.10 -15.23 -3.29
CA PRO A 583 -15.64 -16.55 -3.02
C PRO A 583 -16.98 -16.79 -3.72
N ASN A 584 -17.13 -17.97 -4.33
CA ASN A 584 -18.30 -18.42 -5.10
C ASN A 584 -18.60 -17.58 -6.35
N ASP A 585 -17.72 -16.70 -6.77
CA ASP A 585 -17.87 -15.92 -7.98
C ASP A 585 -17.22 -16.61 -9.19
N ASP A 586 -17.85 -16.43 -10.35
CA ASP A 586 -17.39 -16.86 -11.67
C ASP A 586 -16.43 -15.82 -12.29
N HIS A 587 -16.19 -15.89 -13.57
CA HIS A 587 -15.25 -15.08 -14.34
C HIS A 587 -15.52 -13.56 -14.26
N CYS A 588 -14.51 -12.78 -13.87
CA CYS A 588 -14.52 -11.31 -13.83
C CYS A 588 -15.77 -10.72 -13.11
N PRO A 589 -16.04 -11.05 -11.84
CA PRO A 589 -17.27 -10.63 -11.17
C PRO A 589 -17.42 -9.11 -11.03
N TRP A 590 -16.34 -8.35 -11.11
CA TRP A 590 -16.33 -6.88 -11.13
C TRP A 590 -16.89 -6.26 -12.42
N ASN A 591 -17.03 -7.01 -13.51
CA ASN A 591 -17.61 -6.49 -14.74
C ASN A 591 -19.12 -6.20 -14.61
N SER A 592 -19.80 -6.90 -13.70
CA SER A 592 -21.24 -6.74 -13.45
C SER A 592 -21.58 -6.13 -12.09
N ASP A 593 -20.58 -5.99 -11.19
CA ASP A 593 -20.73 -5.46 -9.84
C ASP A 593 -19.78 -4.29 -9.62
N LEU A 594 -20.33 -3.07 -9.59
CA LEU A 594 -19.54 -1.85 -9.38
C LEU A 594 -18.85 -1.82 -8.00
N GLY A 595 -19.43 -2.44 -6.96
CA GLY A 595 -18.80 -2.53 -5.64
C GLY A 595 -17.52 -3.34 -5.70
N LYS A 596 -17.55 -4.49 -6.38
CA LYS A 596 -16.36 -5.32 -6.63
C LYS A 596 -15.35 -4.61 -7.54
N MET A 597 -15.81 -3.83 -8.53
CA MET A 597 -14.91 -3.04 -9.37
C MET A 597 -14.15 -1.97 -8.56
N VAL A 598 -14.85 -1.25 -7.69
CA VAL A 598 -14.24 -0.25 -6.79
C VAL A 598 -13.27 -0.92 -5.81
N GLU A 599 -13.60 -2.11 -5.30
CA GLU A 599 -12.72 -2.89 -4.43
C GLU A 599 -11.43 -3.29 -5.16
N VAL A 600 -11.53 -3.85 -6.35
CA VAL A 600 -10.38 -4.25 -7.18
C VAL A 600 -9.49 -3.05 -7.53
N ASP A 601 -10.09 -1.94 -7.98
CA ASP A 601 -9.36 -0.70 -8.29
C ASP A 601 -8.63 -0.15 -7.04
N THR A 602 -9.29 -0.20 -5.88
CA THR A 602 -8.72 0.24 -4.61
C THR A 602 -7.53 -0.62 -4.20
N LEU A 603 -7.65 -1.95 -4.31
CA LEU A 603 -6.58 -2.88 -3.93
C LEU A 603 -5.40 -2.78 -4.91
N ALA A 604 -5.64 -2.73 -6.22
CA ALA A 604 -4.60 -2.52 -7.22
C ALA A 604 -3.85 -1.19 -7.00
N ARG A 605 -4.59 -0.12 -6.68
CA ARG A 605 -4.00 1.17 -6.29
C ARG A 605 -3.12 1.03 -5.04
N ASN A 606 -3.62 0.39 -3.98
CA ASN A 606 -2.87 0.21 -2.73
C ASN A 606 -1.59 -0.59 -2.96
N PHE A 607 -1.64 -1.60 -3.83
CA PHE A 607 -0.48 -2.39 -4.23
C PHE A 607 0.57 -1.56 -4.98
N LEU A 608 0.16 -0.73 -5.95
CA LEU A 608 1.08 0.09 -6.75
C LEU A 608 1.53 1.37 -6.02
N TYR A 609 0.72 1.90 -5.09
CA TYR A 609 0.98 3.17 -4.41
C TYR A 609 2.35 3.24 -3.71
N PRO A 610 2.79 2.25 -2.92
CA PRO A 610 4.12 2.28 -2.30
C PRO A 610 5.27 2.33 -3.30
N MET A 611 5.08 1.73 -4.48
CA MET A 611 6.10 1.69 -5.53
C MET A 611 6.32 3.05 -6.20
N VAL A 612 5.28 3.90 -6.22
CA VAL A 612 5.32 5.20 -6.88
C VAL A 612 5.47 6.37 -5.92
N CYS A 613 4.82 6.36 -4.75
CA CYS A 613 4.74 7.52 -3.87
C CYS A 613 6.09 7.99 -3.35
N SER A 614 7.04 7.07 -3.10
CA SER A 614 8.39 7.38 -2.63
C SER A 614 9.32 7.89 -3.74
N ASN A 615 8.98 7.67 -4.99
CA ASN A 615 9.86 7.88 -6.14
C ASN A 615 9.50 9.12 -6.99
N PHE A 616 8.39 9.79 -6.67
CA PHE A 616 7.94 11.00 -7.34
C PHE A 616 7.81 12.17 -6.34
N PRO A 617 8.94 12.69 -5.81
CA PRO A 617 8.95 13.73 -4.76
C PRO A 617 8.33 15.06 -5.22
N ASP A 618 8.36 15.35 -6.52
CA ASP A 618 7.76 16.56 -7.11
C ASP A 618 6.23 16.48 -7.22
N ALA A 619 5.66 15.40 -6.73
CA ALA A 619 4.23 15.14 -6.74
C ALA A 619 3.46 15.81 -5.59
N ALA A 620 4.00 16.85 -4.96
CA ALA A 620 3.14 17.74 -4.19
C ALA A 620 2.05 18.22 -5.14
N PRO A 621 0.77 18.03 -4.85
CA PRO A 621 -0.26 18.69 -5.60
C PRO A 621 0.10 20.16 -5.56
N VAL A 622 0.28 20.80 -6.70
CA VAL A 622 -0.09 22.19 -6.79
C VAL A 622 -1.55 22.15 -6.35
N ALA A 623 -1.83 22.66 -5.16
CA ALA A 623 -3.20 22.97 -4.77
C ALA A 623 -3.82 23.58 -6.03
N PRO A 624 -4.97 23.09 -6.50
CA PRO A 624 -5.54 23.57 -7.74
C PRO A 624 -5.49 25.10 -7.65
N THR A 625 -4.62 25.70 -8.42
CA THR A 625 -4.56 27.16 -8.57
C THR A 625 -5.82 27.49 -9.37
N GLY A 626 -6.96 27.47 -8.68
CA GLY A 626 -8.23 27.61 -9.31
C GLY A 626 -9.42 27.46 -8.38
N VAL A 627 -9.20 26.96 -7.15
CA VAL A 627 -10.05 27.38 -6.03
C VAL A 627 -9.09 28.12 -5.11
N SER A 628 -8.81 29.41 -5.39
CA SER A 628 -8.65 30.31 -4.28
C SER A 628 -9.75 29.90 -3.30
N GLU A 629 -9.40 29.50 -2.06
CA GLU A 629 -10.34 29.70 -0.99
C GLU A 629 -10.86 31.11 -1.22
N ILE A 630 -12.08 31.15 -1.73
CA ILE A 630 -12.80 32.40 -1.79
C ILE A 630 -13.09 32.64 -0.31
N ASN A 631 -12.12 33.28 0.36
CA ASN A 631 -12.33 33.99 1.61
C ASN A 631 -13.20 35.21 1.30
N VAL A 632 -14.33 34.96 0.67
CA VAL A 632 -15.46 35.86 0.69
C VAL A 632 -16.41 35.20 1.69
N PRO A 633 -16.74 35.88 2.77
CA PRO A 633 -17.73 35.37 3.72
C PRO A 633 -19.11 35.39 3.05
N PHE A 634 -19.35 34.43 2.19
CA PHE A 634 -20.71 34.14 1.69
C PHE A 634 -21.28 33.15 2.71
N ALA A 635 -21.64 33.69 3.87
CA ALA A 635 -22.23 32.90 4.91
C ALA A 635 -23.58 32.38 4.45
N VAL A 636 -23.71 31.05 4.41
CA VAL A 636 -24.95 30.33 4.07
C VAL A 636 -25.37 29.51 5.27
N SER A 637 -26.62 29.66 5.68
CA SER A 637 -27.26 28.75 6.61
C SER A 637 -28.51 28.15 6.00
N ILE A 638 -28.67 26.83 6.17
CA ILE A 638 -29.79 26.07 5.66
C ILE A 638 -30.56 25.47 6.84
N TYR A 639 -31.84 25.80 6.93
CA TYR A 639 -32.68 25.36 8.07
C TYR A 639 -34.13 25.14 7.65
N PRO A 640 -34.86 24.21 8.33
CA PRO A 640 -34.33 23.22 9.25
C PRO A 640 -33.43 22.21 8.53
N ASN A 641 -32.42 21.68 9.22
CA ASN A 641 -31.58 20.60 8.73
C ASN A 641 -31.25 19.67 9.89
N PRO A 642 -31.81 18.44 9.95
CA PRO A 642 -32.66 17.77 8.95
C PRO A 642 -34.06 18.40 8.74
N ASN A 643 -34.70 18.09 7.58
CA ASN A 643 -36.02 18.58 7.21
C ASN A 643 -36.86 17.48 6.55
N THR A 644 -38.10 17.80 6.10
CA THR A 644 -39.02 16.89 5.41
C THR A 644 -39.12 17.17 3.91
N GLY A 645 -38.08 17.70 3.30
CA GLY A 645 -38.02 18.09 1.89
C GLY A 645 -38.30 19.58 1.65
N GLU A 646 -38.55 20.36 2.71
CA GLU A 646 -38.73 21.81 2.64
C GLU A 646 -37.77 22.51 3.61
N PHE A 647 -37.01 23.48 3.10
CA PHE A 647 -35.98 24.19 3.87
C PHE A 647 -35.76 25.60 3.34
N PHE A 648 -35.17 26.43 4.15
CA PHE A 648 -34.80 27.80 3.81
C PHE A 648 -33.29 27.92 3.69
N ILE A 649 -32.87 28.68 2.68
CA ILE A 649 -31.48 29.05 2.45
C ILE A 649 -31.35 30.53 2.83
N LYS A 650 -30.57 30.83 3.87
CA LYS A 650 -30.30 32.20 4.31
C LYS A 650 -28.87 32.56 3.92
N THR A 651 -28.69 33.69 3.26
CA THR A 651 -27.40 34.27 2.87
C THR A 651 -27.27 35.70 3.38
N ASP A 652 -26.08 36.14 3.71
CA ASP A 652 -25.82 37.50 4.15
C ASP A 652 -25.83 38.47 2.97
N ASN A 653 -25.51 38.00 1.76
CA ASN A 653 -25.50 38.81 0.54
C ASN A 653 -26.10 38.06 -0.62
N VAL A 654 -26.74 38.76 -1.57
CA VAL A 654 -27.27 38.21 -2.80
C VAL A 654 -26.63 38.99 -3.95
N GLU A 655 -25.78 38.28 -4.73
CA GLU A 655 -25.16 38.84 -5.93
C GLU A 655 -26.06 38.64 -7.15
N SER A 656 -25.89 39.47 -8.17
CA SER A 656 -26.61 39.33 -9.45
C SER A 656 -26.34 37.97 -10.08
N ASN A 657 -27.37 37.38 -10.71
CA ASN A 657 -27.31 36.05 -11.36
C ASN A 657 -26.87 34.91 -10.40
N SER A 658 -27.25 35.00 -9.11
CA SER A 658 -27.03 33.91 -8.18
C SER A 658 -28.06 32.78 -8.39
N MET A 659 -27.58 31.53 -8.41
CA MET A 659 -28.37 30.31 -8.61
C MET A 659 -28.15 29.34 -7.46
N VAL A 660 -29.22 28.67 -7.07
CA VAL A 660 -29.20 27.51 -6.18
C VAL A 660 -29.51 26.28 -7.01
N GLU A 661 -28.67 25.27 -6.89
CA GLU A 661 -28.86 23.97 -7.52
C GLU A 661 -28.82 22.90 -6.43
N VAL A 662 -29.73 21.94 -6.46
CA VAL A 662 -29.77 20.83 -5.48
C VAL A 662 -29.62 19.51 -6.22
N TYR A 663 -28.74 18.67 -5.67
CA TYR A 663 -28.39 17.37 -6.23
C TYR A 663 -28.66 16.26 -5.21
N ASN A 664 -29.17 15.13 -5.67
CA ASN A 664 -29.31 13.91 -4.87
C ASN A 664 -27.95 13.17 -4.74
N GLN A 665 -27.93 12.06 -3.98
CA GLN A 665 -26.74 11.26 -3.76
C GLN A 665 -26.14 10.63 -5.05
N MET A 666 -26.94 10.50 -6.11
CA MET A 666 -26.48 10.01 -7.41
C MET A 666 -25.94 11.13 -8.32
N GLY A 667 -25.85 12.37 -7.82
CA GLY A 667 -25.40 13.52 -8.59
C GLY A 667 -26.43 14.07 -9.58
N GLN A 668 -27.68 13.62 -9.54
CA GLN A 668 -28.75 14.15 -10.38
C GLN A 668 -29.26 15.46 -9.80
N GLN A 669 -29.42 16.47 -10.64
CA GLN A 669 -30.02 17.74 -10.25
C GLN A 669 -31.52 17.57 -10.03
N VAL A 670 -32.00 17.80 -8.82
CA VAL A 670 -33.40 17.63 -8.41
C VAL A 670 -34.11 18.95 -8.25
N ALA A 671 -33.39 20.05 -8.12
CA ALA A 671 -33.97 21.41 -8.13
C ALA A 671 -32.92 22.44 -8.59
N ALA A 672 -33.41 23.50 -9.24
CA ALA A 672 -32.61 24.69 -9.54
C ALA A 672 -33.53 25.92 -9.51
N LEU A 673 -33.07 26.99 -8.83
CA LEU A 673 -33.82 28.27 -8.78
C LEU A 673 -32.87 29.44 -8.61
N PRO A 674 -33.25 30.64 -9.09
CA PRO A 674 -32.46 31.84 -8.83
C PRO A 674 -32.53 32.25 -7.36
N LEU A 675 -31.40 32.62 -6.81
CA LEU A 675 -31.31 33.19 -5.46
C LEU A 675 -31.53 34.72 -5.57
N GLN A 676 -32.75 35.17 -5.30
CA GLN A 676 -33.13 36.59 -5.45
C GLN A 676 -33.24 37.30 -4.09
N ASN A 677 -33.39 36.57 -3.02
CA ASN A 677 -33.61 37.13 -1.66
C ASN A 677 -32.61 36.55 -0.65
N LYS A 678 -32.32 37.31 0.42
CA LYS A 678 -31.46 36.83 1.51
C LYS A 678 -32.01 35.60 2.22
N ILE A 679 -33.30 35.32 2.12
CA ILE A 679 -33.93 34.09 2.58
C ILE A 679 -34.75 33.55 1.39
N THR A 680 -34.40 32.36 0.92
CA THR A 680 -35.07 31.69 -0.18
C THR A 680 -35.62 30.36 0.31
N SER A 681 -36.93 30.13 0.16
CA SER A 681 -37.55 28.82 0.45
C SER A 681 -37.39 27.91 -0.72
N LEU A 682 -37.07 26.64 -0.43
CA LEU A 682 -36.94 25.57 -1.43
C LEU A 682 -37.70 24.34 -0.95
N LYS A 683 -38.53 23.79 -1.88
CA LYS A 683 -39.26 22.56 -1.65
C LYS A 683 -38.86 21.54 -2.70
N LEU A 684 -38.41 20.41 -2.27
CA LEU A 684 -38.09 19.25 -3.14
C LEU A 684 -39.37 18.43 -3.33
N ASN A 685 -39.85 18.37 -4.55
CA ASN A 685 -41.01 17.56 -4.88
C ASN A 685 -40.66 16.07 -4.85
N GLN A 686 -41.39 15.27 -4.06
CA GLN A 686 -41.18 13.82 -3.91
C GLN A 686 -39.74 13.48 -3.43
N ALA A 687 -39.18 14.25 -2.54
CA ALA A 687 -37.85 13.98 -2.00
C ALA A 687 -37.81 12.65 -1.24
N ALA A 688 -36.92 11.75 -1.68
CA ALA A 688 -36.61 10.55 -0.91
C ALA A 688 -35.79 10.91 0.35
N THR A 689 -35.94 10.13 1.41
CA THR A 689 -35.08 10.24 2.59
C THR A 689 -33.61 10.07 2.18
N GLY A 690 -32.76 11.02 2.55
CA GLY A 690 -31.35 10.95 2.18
C GLY A 690 -30.62 12.28 2.33
N VAL A 691 -29.35 12.30 1.84
CA VAL A 691 -28.50 13.49 1.83
C VAL A 691 -28.61 14.16 0.46
N TYR A 692 -28.77 15.47 0.46
CA TYR A 692 -28.78 16.30 -0.73
C TYR A 692 -27.65 17.33 -0.65
N ILE A 693 -27.07 17.68 -1.79
CA ILE A 693 -26.06 18.73 -1.91
C ILE A 693 -26.70 19.97 -2.49
N VAL A 694 -26.59 21.06 -1.77
CA VAL A 694 -27.03 22.39 -2.21
C VAL A 694 -25.80 23.18 -2.66
N LYS A 695 -25.77 23.55 -3.92
CA LYS A 695 -24.72 24.35 -4.55
C LYS A 695 -25.25 25.74 -4.83
N ILE A 696 -24.52 26.77 -4.43
CA ILE A 696 -24.84 28.17 -4.73
C ILE A 696 -23.74 28.75 -5.59
N SER A 697 -24.12 29.29 -6.73
CA SER A 697 -23.21 29.96 -7.65
C SER A 697 -23.70 31.36 -8.00
N SER A 698 -22.80 32.27 -8.36
CA SER A 698 -23.09 33.60 -8.88
C SER A 698 -22.25 33.88 -10.10
N ASN A 699 -22.89 34.32 -11.19
CA ASN A 699 -22.23 34.52 -12.49
C ASN A 699 -21.43 33.29 -12.95
N GLY A 700 -21.91 32.07 -12.67
CA GLY A 700 -21.24 30.82 -12.98
C GLY A 700 -20.09 30.44 -12.03
N VAL A 701 -19.75 31.30 -11.07
CA VAL A 701 -18.69 31.03 -10.09
C VAL A 701 -19.32 30.43 -8.82
N LEU A 702 -18.80 29.30 -8.38
CA LEU A 702 -19.24 28.62 -7.15
C LEU A 702 -18.96 29.49 -5.92
N LYS A 703 -19.99 29.70 -5.09
CA LYS A 703 -19.94 30.51 -3.86
C LYS A 703 -20.05 29.67 -2.60
N ASN A 704 -20.85 28.61 -2.61
CA ASN A 704 -21.03 27.74 -1.44
C ASN A 704 -21.49 26.34 -1.85
N ILE A 705 -21.12 25.35 -1.08
CA ILE A 705 -21.67 23.98 -1.11
C ILE A 705 -22.06 23.59 0.31
N SER A 706 -23.32 23.18 0.49
CA SER A 706 -23.86 22.76 1.77
C SER A 706 -24.59 21.43 1.67
N ARG A 707 -24.64 20.67 2.78
CA ARG A 707 -25.44 19.44 2.87
C ARG A 707 -26.78 19.69 3.54
N VAL A 708 -27.82 19.06 3.00
CA VAL A 708 -29.15 19.01 3.56
C VAL A 708 -29.58 17.56 3.74
N ILE A 709 -30.15 17.25 4.89
CA ILE A 709 -30.66 15.92 5.23
C ILE A 709 -32.19 15.97 5.17
N VAL A 710 -32.79 15.15 4.32
CA VAL A 710 -34.23 14.91 4.25
C VAL A 710 -34.55 13.63 4.99
N LYS A 711 -35.52 13.68 5.92
CA LYS A 711 -35.99 12.53 6.73
C LYS A 711 -37.37 12.08 6.29
#